data_e370e56b240cd043b7148df8140ad6c5
#
_entry.id   e370e56b240cd043b7148df8140ad6c5
#
_cell.length_a   1.000
_cell.length_b   1.000
_cell.length_c   1.000
_cell.angle_alpha   90.00
_cell.angle_beta   90.00
_cell.angle_gamma   90.00
#
_symmetry.space_group_name_H-M   'P 1'
#
loop_
_entity.id
_entity.type
_entity.pdbx_description
1 polymer ?
#
loop_
_entity_poly.entity_id
_entity_poly.type
_entity_poly.pdbx_seq_one_letter_code
_entity_poly.pdbx_strand_id
1 'polypeptide(L)'
;MQQRGPDTDTEGGVPAQSSGPDLGTGTGTDTPVDTERGAPVDAKQGSAVDAEHGSAVDTDRGAAVDAEHGSAVDAERGSAAEIKSGVPPRPPGSPRSLRDRFGSPAALALAPLLVATALWLWALPRIDFRNIDEFGLLDRFPIAFYAALAVLTLGFVLTLRRAGTSPGWPAVYCVAMLFALKAPPAVLYETVRYAWASKHDAIISRLLAEGTVRPGTDLSGGMSAYDQWPGFFALDAGLVRAFGVEAAASFTNWAPVALGLLTLPVLVLIYRTFSDDWRLVWTAMWIFQLANWVGQDYLSPQGFSYLLYLTVLAVVVRHFVRPGSAGPLRDRTVLDPAATAVPPATSTRQRAIAVLLLVPAIAAINASHQLTPLMLCVTLAALCLTRRYRNLGLLATAGALMLAWYLTMGRELFFTTLSTLSEKLGNLLANSRPGFAGDPTGPGPELVGSANVLMVLALGGLAAAAVLLRRRLARSALPLILAAAAPVPLVLVNDYGGEMIFRVYLFGLPGSAFFAAAALVPAAGAGSRAALGARRFAIVALPLALVTMLAGFLPSYYGKEGMHYAQPGETALTRRAFDQAPEGALVLAATGAFSDAYYRYDRYDRWFFTEQEVDENLRMLKDPAGYLAGGIPAGVPAYVILTPTQAEAVIGEGYLPPGGFDTLIRSLKRSPLFAVVEESRYGIVLRYKPTTS
;
A
#
# COMPACT_ATOMS: atom_id res chain seq x y z
N MET A 1 -8.96 14.49 58.05
CA MET A 1 -10.34 14.37 58.57
C MET A 1 -11.00 13.33 57.69
N GLN A 2 -11.03 12.14 58.28
CA GLN A 2 -12.17 11.24 58.51
C GLN A 2 -12.82 10.73 57.22
N GLN A 3 -12.56 9.47 56.85
CA GLN A 3 -13.08 8.17 57.29
C GLN A 3 -14.54 7.97 56.81
N ARG A 4 -14.80 7.01 55.91
CA ARG A 4 -15.38 5.69 56.18
C ARG A 4 -15.72 4.97 54.89
N GLY A 5 -15.23 3.76 54.75
CA GLY A 5 -15.93 2.73 53.99
C GLY A 5 -16.87 1.97 54.98
N PRO A 6 -17.40 0.75 54.73
CA PRO A 6 -17.29 -0.19 53.60
C PRO A 6 -18.65 -0.81 53.23
N ASP A 7 -18.64 -1.84 52.41
CA ASP A 7 -19.42 -3.10 52.33
C ASP A 7 -20.12 -3.32 50.98
N THR A 8 -19.68 -4.32 50.32
CA THR A 8 -19.90 -5.78 50.24
C THR A 8 -20.96 -6.20 49.18
N ASP A 9 -20.51 -7.21 48.48
CA ASP A 9 -21.20 -8.36 47.86
C ASP A 9 -21.71 -8.18 46.42
N THR A 10 -21.29 -9.01 45.56
CA THR A 10 -21.19 -10.41 45.24
C THR A 10 -21.37 -10.64 43.73
N GLU A 11 -20.50 -11.50 43.27
CA GLU A 11 -20.71 -12.53 42.21
C GLU A 11 -20.95 -12.16 40.73
N GLY A 12 -20.06 -12.73 39.92
CA GLY A 12 -20.30 -12.98 38.51
C GLY A 12 -19.04 -12.99 37.66
N GLY A 13 -18.07 -13.84 38.01
CA GLY A 13 -16.95 -14.08 37.12
C GLY A 13 -17.33 -15.00 35.97
N VAL A 14 -16.94 -14.62 34.77
CA VAL A 14 -16.81 -15.53 33.62
C VAL A 14 -15.39 -15.38 33.10
N PRO A 15 -14.62 -16.48 33.00
CA PRO A 15 -13.22 -16.40 32.56
C PRO A 15 -13.12 -16.22 31.06
N ALA A 16 -12.25 -15.35 30.64
CA ALA A 16 -11.79 -15.25 29.27
C ALA A 16 -11.05 -16.54 28.90
N GLN A 17 -11.54 -17.25 27.93
CA GLN A 17 -10.86 -18.40 27.31
C GLN A 17 -9.81 -17.87 26.34
N SER A 18 -8.55 -18.10 26.69
CA SER A 18 -7.43 -18.08 25.78
C SER A 18 -7.51 -19.30 24.87
N SER A 19 -7.65 -19.11 23.57
CA SER A 19 -7.55 -20.17 22.59
C SER A 19 -6.08 -20.43 22.25
N GLY A 20 -5.47 -21.34 23.01
CA GLY A 20 -4.30 -22.08 22.57
C GLY A 20 -4.75 -23.30 21.75
N PRO A 21 -3.94 -23.86 20.86
CA PRO A 21 -4.33 -24.99 20.03
C PRO A 21 -4.45 -26.25 20.88
N ASP A 22 -5.64 -26.81 20.91
CA ASP A 22 -5.93 -28.13 21.52
C ASP A 22 -5.37 -29.23 20.63
N LEU A 23 -4.40 -29.96 21.18
CA LEU A 23 -3.96 -31.24 20.67
C LEU A 23 -4.85 -32.32 21.30
N GLY A 24 -5.93 -32.71 20.62
CA GLY A 24 -6.80 -33.82 20.98
C GLY A 24 -6.30 -35.15 20.43
N THR A 25 -5.74 -35.96 21.31
CA THR A 25 -5.57 -37.40 21.10
C THR A 25 -6.91 -38.12 21.26
N GLY A 26 -7.32 -38.85 20.27
CA GLY A 26 -8.49 -39.74 20.32
C GLY A 26 -8.27 -40.99 19.51
N THR A 27 -7.97 -42.06 20.22
CA THR A 27 -7.85 -43.45 19.76
C THR A 27 -9.19 -44.08 19.45
N GLY A 28 -9.23 -44.90 18.39
CA GLY A 28 -9.90 -46.18 18.49
C GLY A 28 -11.05 -46.50 17.57
N THR A 29 -10.74 -47.34 16.63
CA THR A 29 -11.38 -48.62 16.23
C THR A 29 -12.69 -48.59 15.44
N ASP A 30 -12.54 -49.22 14.36
CA ASP A 30 -13.14 -50.35 13.70
C ASP A 30 -14.08 -50.12 12.50
N THR A 31 -13.59 -50.68 11.41
CA THR A 31 -14.21 -51.10 10.16
C THR A 31 -15.31 -52.19 10.39
N PRO A 32 -15.98 -52.78 9.36
CA PRO A 32 -16.07 -52.50 7.91
C PRO A 32 -17.48 -52.76 7.29
N VAL A 33 -17.50 -52.97 5.91
CA VAL A 33 -18.50 -53.70 5.10
C VAL A 33 -19.61 -52.84 4.49
N ASP A 34 -19.98 -52.88 3.25
CA ASP A 34 -19.69 -53.63 2.03
C ASP A 34 -20.27 -52.89 0.80
N THR A 35 -19.60 -53.11 -0.29
CA THR A 35 -20.01 -53.29 -1.68
C THR A 35 -21.46 -53.09 -2.12
N GLU A 36 -21.68 -52.37 -3.20
CA GLU A 36 -22.10 -52.89 -4.52
C GLU A 36 -22.16 -51.84 -5.61
N ARG A 37 -21.44 -52.01 -6.61
CA ARG A 37 -21.56 -52.12 -8.06
C ARG A 37 -22.86 -51.62 -8.70
N GLY A 38 -22.69 -50.87 -9.76
CA GLY A 38 -23.67 -50.67 -10.80
C GLY A 38 -23.28 -49.55 -11.80
N ALA A 39 -22.54 -49.93 -12.83
CA ALA A 39 -22.50 -49.25 -14.12
C ALA A 39 -23.28 -50.10 -15.11
N PRO A 40 -23.41 -49.77 -16.39
CA PRO A 40 -23.71 -48.49 -17.09
C PRO A 40 -24.86 -48.70 -18.09
N VAL A 41 -25.40 -47.69 -18.74
CA VAL A 41 -26.09 -47.86 -20.07
C VAL A 41 -26.03 -46.50 -20.81
N ASP A 42 -25.24 -46.44 -21.80
CA ASP A 42 -25.39 -46.27 -23.25
C ASP A 42 -26.53 -45.38 -23.76
N ALA A 43 -26.13 -44.33 -24.44
CA ALA A 43 -26.12 -44.11 -25.89
C ALA A 43 -27.46 -43.86 -26.60
N LYS A 44 -27.51 -42.84 -27.37
CA LYS A 44 -27.77 -42.70 -28.82
C LYS A 44 -28.42 -41.35 -29.10
N GLN A 45 -27.76 -40.51 -29.91
CA GLN A 45 -27.88 -40.41 -31.39
C GLN A 45 -29.19 -39.83 -31.89
N GLY A 46 -29.03 -38.85 -32.73
CA GLY A 46 -29.95 -38.44 -33.81
C GLY A 46 -29.81 -36.92 -34.06
N SER A 47 -28.97 -36.53 -34.91
CA SER A 47 -28.99 -36.26 -36.37
C SER A 47 -29.88 -35.04 -36.72
N ALA A 48 -29.24 -33.95 -37.14
CA ALA A 48 -29.03 -33.55 -38.51
C ALA A 48 -30.31 -33.37 -39.33
N VAL A 49 -30.43 -32.23 -39.97
CA VAL A 49 -30.88 -31.94 -41.35
C VAL A 49 -31.02 -30.44 -41.48
N ASP A 50 -30.09 -29.76 -42.12
CA ASP A 50 -30.15 -29.29 -43.51
C ASP A 50 -31.23 -28.25 -43.79
N ALA A 51 -30.81 -27.18 -44.26
CA ALA A 51 -30.44 -26.66 -45.56
C ALA A 51 -31.35 -25.47 -45.87
N GLU A 52 -30.83 -24.48 -46.37
CA GLU A 52 -30.49 -23.99 -47.67
C GLU A 52 -31.27 -22.74 -48.09
N HIS A 53 -30.57 -21.99 -48.83
CA HIS A 53 -30.97 -21.02 -49.87
C HIS A 53 -31.47 -19.65 -49.41
N GLY A 54 -31.02 -18.57 -49.96
CA GLY A 54 -30.23 -18.35 -51.18
C GLY A 54 -30.23 -16.88 -51.47
N SER A 55 -29.15 -16.50 -52.08
CA SER A 55 -28.98 -15.65 -53.25
C SER A 55 -29.58 -14.24 -53.20
N ALA A 56 -28.77 -13.28 -53.31
CA ALA A 56 -27.96 -12.75 -54.42
C ALA A 56 -28.62 -11.57 -55.13
N VAL A 57 -27.75 -10.59 -55.40
CA VAL A 57 -27.74 -9.72 -56.60
C VAL A 57 -28.78 -8.59 -56.59
N ASP A 58 -28.45 -7.34 -56.81
CA ASP A 58 -27.63 -6.75 -57.84
C ASP A 58 -27.37 -5.25 -57.55
N THR A 59 -26.18 -4.80 -57.81
CA THR A 59 -25.75 -3.76 -58.74
C THR A 59 -26.76 -2.67 -59.10
N ASP A 60 -26.46 -1.42 -59.09
CA ASP A 60 -25.65 -0.70 -60.06
C ASP A 60 -25.89 0.81 -59.96
N ARG A 61 -24.82 1.57 -60.27
CA ARG A 61 -24.77 2.84 -60.99
C ARG A 61 -25.62 4.01 -60.48
N GLY A 62 -25.12 5.19 -60.44
CA GLY A 62 -24.04 5.79 -61.18
C GLY A 62 -24.13 7.29 -61.05
N ALA A 63 -23.01 7.90 -61.34
CA ALA A 63 -22.78 9.16 -62.01
C ALA A 63 -23.35 10.44 -61.39
N ALA A 64 -22.47 11.29 -60.90
CA ALA A 64 -21.81 12.40 -61.57
C ALA A 64 -22.78 13.38 -62.25
N VAL A 65 -22.64 14.65 -61.96
CA VAL A 65 -22.49 15.78 -62.90
C VAL A 65 -22.61 17.10 -62.12
N ASP A 66 -21.49 17.79 -62.04
CA ASP A 66 -21.24 19.19 -62.48
C ASP A 66 -22.15 20.31 -61.96
N ALA A 67 -21.47 21.19 -61.29
CA ALA A 67 -20.84 22.44 -61.86
C ALA A 67 -21.64 23.70 -61.71
N GLU A 68 -20.99 24.67 -61.23
CA GLU A 68 -20.88 26.07 -61.67
C GLU A 68 -21.86 27.14 -61.21
N HIS A 69 -21.19 28.25 -60.97
CA HIS A 69 -21.60 29.67 -60.96
C HIS A 69 -22.28 30.20 -59.70
N GLY A 70 -21.84 31.29 -59.09
CA GLY A 70 -20.96 32.35 -59.53
C GLY A 70 -21.34 33.64 -58.80
N SER A 71 -20.36 34.47 -58.63
CA SER A 71 -20.37 35.94 -58.43
C SER A 71 -20.85 36.48 -57.05
N ALA A 72 -19.95 37.01 -56.29
CA ALA A 72 -19.52 38.40 -56.10
C ALA A 72 -20.64 39.44 -55.93
N VAL A 73 -20.63 40.14 -54.81
CA VAL A 73 -20.77 41.60 -54.70
C VAL A 73 -20.31 42.07 -53.30
N ASP A 74 -19.27 42.83 -53.31
CA ASP A 74 -18.89 44.06 -52.62
C ASP A 74 -19.43 44.38 -51.19
N ALA A 75 -18.49 44.52 -50.28
CA ALA A 75 -17.91 45.75 -49.70
C ALA A 75 -18.82 46.59 -48.80
N GLU A 76 -18.44 46.69 -47.55
CA GLU A 76 -18.01 47.98 -46.93
C GLU A 76 -17.59 47.80 -45.48
N ARG A 77 -16.34 48.17 -45.22
CA ARG A 77 -15.77 48.99 -44.17
C ARG A 77 -16.38 48.97 -42.76
N GLY A 78 -15.57 48.47 -41.83
CA GLY A 78 -15.64 48.77 -40.41
C GLY A 78 -14.26 48.64 -39.79
N SER A 79 -13.51 49.72 -39.79
CA SER A 79 -12.20 49.91 -39.10
C SER A 79 -12.32 49.66 -37.60
N ALA A 80 -11.60 48.67 -37.10
CA ALA A 80 -11.24 48.60 -35.66
C ALA A 80 -9.73 48.47 -35.53
N ALA A 81 -9.15 49.49 -34.90
CA ALA A 81 -7.74 49.69 -34.74
C ALA A 81 -7.05 48.55 -33.99
N GLU A 82 -6.16 47.87 -34.67
CA GLU A 82 -5.16 46.99 -34.13
C GLU A 82 -4.07 47.83 -33.44
N ILE A 83 -4.09 47.89 -32.10
CA ILE A 83 -2.98 48.39 -31.32
C ILE A 83 -1.85 47.36 -31.43
N LYS A 84 -0.98 47.52 -32.40
CA LYS A 84 0.30 46.86 -32.49
C LYS A 84 1.18 47.38 -31.34
N SER A 85 1.36 46.54 -30.31
CA SER A 85 2.48 46.70 -29.38
C SER A 85 3.77 46.53 -30.17
N GLY A 86 4.41 47.64 -30.48
CA GLY A 86 5.68 47.65 -31.18
C GLY A 86 6.82 47.13 -30.34
N VAL A 87 7.04 45.81 -30.42
CA VAL A 87 8.36 45.23 -30.11
C VAL A 87 9.03 45.00 -31.45
N PRO A 88 10.15 45.70 -31.76
CA PRO A 88 10.86 45.48 -33.03
C PRO A 88 11.29 44.00 -33.14
N PRO A 89 11.20 43.38 -34.35
CA PRO A 89 11.72 42.04 -34.56
C PRO A 89 13.24 42.03 -34.29
N ARG A 90 13.69 41.15 -33.38
CA ARG A 90 15.12 40.94 -33.13
C ARG A 90 15.78 40.42 -34.41
N PRO A 91 16.97 40.96 -34.77
CA PRO A 91 17.72 40.45 -35.90
C PRO A 91 18.12 39.00 -35.69
N PRO A 92 18.04 38.12 -36.73
CA PRO A 92 18.46 36.72 -36.62
C PRO A 92 19.99 36.69 -36.47
N GLY A 93 20.47 36.18 -35.31
CA GLY A 93 21.89 35.89 -35.15
C GLY A 93 22.63 36.50 -33.96
N SER A 94 21.99 37.26 -33.07
CA SER A 94 22.70 37.73 -31.87
C SER A 94 22.89 36.57 -30.89
N PRO A 95 24.13 36.26 -30.41
CA PRO A 95 24.36 35.22 -29.40
C PRO A 95 23.56 35.60 -28.14
N ARG A 96 22.69 34.68 -27.69
CA ARG A 96 21.96 34.89 -26.43
C ARG A 96 22.95 35.13 -25.32
N SER A 97 22.82 36.23 -24.61
CA SER A 97 23.68 36.56 -23.47
C SER A 97 23.60 35.42 -22.44
N LEU A 98 24.69 35.14 -21.72
CA LEU A 98 24.69 34.17 -20.62
C LEU A 98 23.54 34.45 -19.64
N ARG A 99 23.20 35.73 -19.41
CA ARG A 99 22.05 36.15 -18.60
C ARG A 99 20.70 35.67 -19.15
N ASP A 100 20.53 35.64 -20.51
CA ASP A 100 19.32 35.12 -21.16
C ASP A 100 19.24 33.59 -21.12
N ARG A 101 20.39 32.90 -21.07
CA ARG A 101 20.47 31.45 -20.91
C ARG A 101 20.17 31.00 -19.48
N PHE A 102 20.74 31.65 -18.46
CA PHE A 102 20.49 31.35 -17.05
C PHE A 102 19.12 31.85 -16.53
N GLY A 103 18.49 32.79 -17.21
CA GLY A 103 17.14 33.29 -16.91
C GLY A 103 16.01 32.52 -17.58
N SER A 104 16.30 31.51 -18.41
CA SER A 104 15.27 30.73 -19.08
C SER A 104 14.46 29.89 -18.06
N PRO A 105 13.13 29.72 -18.27
CA PRO A 105 12.30 28.90 -17.37
C PRO A 105 12.84 27.46 -17.20
N ALA A 106 13.45 26.91 -18.23
CA ALA A 106 14.04 25.58 -18.20
C ALA A 106 15.32 25.52 -17.35
N ALA A 107 16.23 26.50 -17.45
CA ALA A 107 17.45 26.55 -16.64
C ALA A 107 17.15 26.69 -15.15
N LEU A 108 16.12 27.48 -14.81
CA LEU A 108 15.69 27.66 -13.43
C LEU A 108 14.93 26.45 -12.84
N ALA A 109 14.35 25.61 -13.68
CA ALA A 109 13.83 24.32 -13.25
C ALA A 109 14.94 23.25 -13.13
N LEU A 110 15.95 23.29 -14.02
CA LEU A 110 17.02 22.29 -14.05
C LEU A 110 18.05 22.50 -12.92
N ALA A 111 18.42 23.74 -12.59
CA ALA A 111 19.49 24.01 -11.64
C ALA A 111 19.22 23.44 -10.23
N PRO A 112 18.05 23.65 -9.58
CA PRO A 112 17.77 23.04 -8.29
C PRO A 112 17.73 21.52 -8.36
N LEU A 113 17.24 20.94 -9.47
CA LEU A 113 17.22 19.49 -9.67
C LEU A 113 18.63 18.91 -9.68
N LEU A 114 19.56 19.52 -10.43
CA LEU A 114 20.96 19.08 -10.49
C LEU A 114 21.65 19.23 -9.14
N VAL A 115 21.45 20.35 -8.43
CA VAL A 115 22.00 20.56 -7.09
C VAL A 115 21.48 19.49 -6.11
N ALA A 116 20.17 19.25 -6.11
CA ALA A 116 19.58 18.25 -5.23
C ALA A 116 20.09 16.83 -5.56
N THR A 117 20.18 16.48 -6.84
CA THR A 117 20.72 15.19 -7.27
C THR A 117 22.19 15.03 -6.85
N ALA A 118 23.01 16.06 -7.02
CA ALA A 118 24.42 16.04 -6.60
C ALA A 118 24.57 15.89 -5.08
N LEU A 119 23.77 16.61 -4.30
CA LEU A 119 23.74 16.50 -2.84
C LEU A 119 23.30 15.11 -2.39
N TRP A 120 22.27 14.55 -3.02
CA TRP A 120 21.74 13.23 -2.72
C TRP A 120 22.76 12.13 -3.04
N LEU A 121 23.37 12.15 -4.24
CA LEU A 121 24.41 11.20 -4.63
C LEU A 121 25.64 11.29 -3.72
N TRP A 122 26.01 12.51 -3.28
CA TRP A 122 27.09 12.71 -2.32
C TRP A 122 26.75 12.17 -0.93
N ALA A 123 25.48 12.26 -0.52
CA ALA A 123 25.01 11.83 0.78
C ALA A 123 24.93 10.31 0.91
N LEU A 124 24.47 9.60 -0.15
CA LEU A 124 24.18 8.16 -0.09
C LEU A 124 25.30 7.31 0.50
N PRO A 125 26.58 7.36 0.02
CA PRO A 125 27.64 6.50 0.55
C PRO A 125 28.10 6.90 1.98
N ARG A 126 27.51 7.95 2.55
CA ARG A 126 27.82 8.47 3.88
C ARG A 126 26.73 8.18 4.92
N ILE A 127 25.68 7.49 4.49
CA ILE A 127 24.61 7.04 5.41
C ILE A 127 25.12 5.83 6.18
N ASP A 128 25.21 5.94 7.51
CA ASP A 128 25.58 4.82 8.36
C ASP A 128 24.40 3.93 8.67
N PHE A 129 24.06 3.06 7.72
CA PHE A 129 22.94 2.12 7.85
C PHE A 129 23.29 0.84 8.65
N ARG A 130 24.54 0.70 9.13
CA ARG A 130 24.98 -0.46 9.91
C ARG A 130 24.88 -0.24 11.43
N ASN A 131 24.85 1.02 11.85
CA ASN A 131 24.73 1.40 13.27
C ASN A 131 23.40 2.15 13.48
N ILE A 132 22.29 1.47 13.21
CA ILE A 132 20.94 2.01 13.40
C ILE A 132 20.60 1.94 14.87
N ASP A 133 19.94 2.97 15.40
CA ASP A 133 19.44 3.06 16.78
C ASP A 133 17.92 3.27 16.82
N GLU A 134 17.39 3.62 17.97
CA GLU A 134 15.96 3.83 18.22
C GLU A 134 15.30 4.91 17.33
N PHE A 135 16.09 5.83 16.74
CA PHE A 135 15.62 6.83 15.77
C PHE A 135 15.68 6.32 14.32
N GLY A 136 16.06 5.07 14.10
CA GLY A 136 16.19 4.48 12.78
C GLY A 136 17.31 5.13 11.96
N LEU A 137 17.02 5.62 10.76
CA LEU A 137 17.99 6.32 9.93
C LEU A 137 18.00 7.84 10.10
N LEU A 138 17.16 8.40 10.97
CA LEU A 138 16.99 9.86 11.04
C LEU A 138 18.27 10.59 11.40
N ASP A 139 18.99 10.14 12.39
CA ASP A 139 20.27 10.74 12.82
C ASP A 139 21.48 10.23 12.01
N ARG A 140 21.27 9.20 11.19
CA ARG A 140 22.29 8.61 10.29
C ARG A 140 22.33 9.27 8.91
N PHE A 141 21.27 10.00 8.54
CA PHE A 141 21.29 10.79 7.31
C PHE A 141 22.21 12.02 7.45
N PRO A 142 23.20 12.21 6.57
CA PRO A 142 23.99 13.43 6.58
C PRO A 142 23.13 14.64 6.20
N ILE A 143 23.50 15.83 6.69
CA ILE A 143 22.81 17.11 6.42
C ILE A 143 22.56 17.32 4.92
N ALA A 144 23.46 16.87 4.06
CA ALA A 144 23.31 16.97 2.61
C ALA A 144 22.09 16.20 2.07
N PHE A 145 21.69 15.09 2.71
CA PHE A 145 20.49 14.36 2.35
C PHE A 145 19.23 15.22 2.59
N TYR A 146 19.12 15.81 3.78
CA TYR A 146 18.02 16.72 4.11
C TYR A 146 18.01 17.96 3.22
N ALA A 147 19.19 18.52 2.93
CA ALA A 147 19.34 19.65 2.01
C ALA A 147 18.88 19.29 0.59
N ALA A 148 19.20 18.10 0.10
CA ALA A 148 18.73 17.60 -1.20
C ALA A 148 17.20 17.57 -1.28
N LEU A 149 16.53 16.99 -0.27
CA LEU A 149 15.07 16.92 -0.20
C LEU A 149 14.43 18.32 -0.11
N ALA A 150 15.01 19.24 0.67
CA ALA A 150 14.55 20.60 0.77
C ALA A 150 14.69 21.34 -0.58
N VAL A 151 15.84 21.21 -1.27
CA VAL A 151 16.08 21.80 -2.59
C VAL A 151 15.12 21.24 -3.65
N LEU A 152 14.86 19.92 -3.63
CA LEU A 152 13.83 19.31 -4.49
C LEU A 152 12.46 19.92 -4.24
N THR A 153 12.06 20.05 -2.96
CA THR A 153 10.75 20.61 -2.59
C THR A 153 10.61 22.07 -3.04
N LEU A 154 11.63 22.87 -2.80
CA LEU A 154 11.63 24.27 -3.23
C LEU A 154 11.67 24.41 -4.76
N GLY A 155 12.47 23.58 -5.44
CA GLY A 155 12.53 23.53 -6.90
C GLY A 155 11.19 23.14 -7.51
N PHE A 156 10.51 22.14 -6.94
CA PHE A 156 9.14 21.78 -7.33
C PHE A 156 8.18 22.97 -7.21
N VAL A 157 8.15 23.64 -6.05
CA VAL A 157 7.31 24.82 -5.83
C VAL A 157 7.62 25.96 -6.82
N LEU A 158 8.89 26.17 -7.16
CA LEU A 158 9.29 27.15 -8.17
C LEU A 158 8.74 26.81 -9.55
N THR A 159 8.74 25.51 -9.96
CA THR A 159 8.17 25.09 -11.25
C THR A 159 6.67 25.33 -11.32
N LEU A 160 5.94 25.15 -10.22
CA LEU A 160 4.50 25.39 -10.15
C LEU A 160 4.13 26.88 -10.27
N ARG A 161 5.00 27.76 -9.80
CA ARG A 161 4.71 29.21 -9.69
C ARG A 161 5.08 30.01 -10.92
N ARG A 162 6.05 29.54 -11.68
CA ARG A 162 6.64 30.34 -12.76
C ARG A 162 5.81 30.24 -14.03
N ALA A 163 5.42 31.40 -14.56
CA ALA A 163 4.79 31.47 -15.86
C ALA A 163 5.75 30.98 -16.95
N GLY A 164 5.23 30.20 -17.92
CA GLY A 164 6.03 29.65 -19.02
C GLY A 164 6.80 28.35 -18.67
N THR A 165 6.70 27.84 -17.46
CA THR A 165 7.24 26.51 -17.13
C THR A 165 6.38 25.42 -17.76
N SER A 166 7.01 24.49 -18.47
CA SER A 166 6.30 23.31 -19.03
C SER A 166 5.73 22.43 -17.92
N PRO A 167 4.51 21.90 -18.09
CA PRO A 167 3.90 20.93 -17.15
C PRO A 167 4.71 19.64 -16.93
N GLY A 168 5.70 19.36 -17.79
CA GLY A 168 6.60 18.22 -17.63
C GLY A 168 7.61 18.37 -16.48
N TRP A 169 8.01 19.59 -16.12
CA TRP A 169 8.97 19.80 -15.03
C TRP A 169 8.49 19.29 -13.67
N PRO A 170 7.26 19.58 -13.21
CA PRO A 170 6.75 18.99 -11.97
C PRO A 170 6.74 17.45 -12.00
N ALA A 171 6.51 16.82 -13.16
CA ALA A 171 6.61 15.37 -13.30
C ALA A 171 8.02 14.87 -13.00
N VAL A 172 9.04 15.53 -13.57
CA VAL A 172 10.45 15.19 -13.31
C VAL A 172 10.78 15.33 -11.83
N TYR A 173 10.31 16.40 -11.18
CA TYR A 173 10.49 16.59 -9.75
C TYR A 173 9.78 15.51 -8.91
N CYS A 174 8.57 15.08 -9.29
CA CYS A 174 7.88 13.98 -8.61
C CYS A 174 8.65 12.67 -8.73
N VAL A 175 9.21 12.38 -9.91
CA VAL A 175 10.07 11.20 -10.11
C VAL A 175 11.35 11.31 -9.28
N ALA A 176 12.02 12.47 -9.30
CA ALA A 176 13.22 12.70 -8.51
C ALA A 176 12.96 12.54 -7.00
N MET A 177 11.84 13.07 -6.48
CA MET A 177 11.45 12.90 -5.09
C MET A 177 11.15 11.43 -4.74
N LEU A 178 10.46 10.70 -5.64
CA LEU A 178 10.23 9.27 -5.46
C LEU A 178 11.54 8.51 -5.28
N PHE A 179 12.52 8.75 -6.15
CA PHE A 179 13.84 8.13 -6.03
C PHE A 179 14.55 8.58 -4.75
N ALA A 180 14.53 9.88 -4.44
CA ALA A 180 15.19 10.40 -3.25
C ALA A 180 14.63 9.80 -1.95
N LEU A 181 13.32 9.52 -1.91
CA LEU A 181 12.65 8.97 -0.73
C LEU A 181 12.60 7.44 -0.68
N LYS A 182 12.66 6.73 -1.80
CA LYS A 182 12.39 5.27 -1.81
C LYS A 182 13.58 4.43 -2.28
N ALA A 183 14.59 5.02 -2.95
CA ALA A 183 15.73 4.27 -3.44
C ALA A 183 16.85 4.03 -2.40
N PRO A 184 17.02 4.78 -1.30
CA PRO A 184 18.14 4.54 -0.38
C PRO A 184 18.24 3.08 0.10
N PRO A 185 17.18 2.39 0.55
CA PRO A 185 17.28 0.98 0.92
C PRO A 185 17.70 0.06 -0.22
N ALA A 186 17.23 0.34 -1.44
CA ALA A 186 17.58 -0.47 -2.61
C ALA A 186 19.04 -0.33 -3.03
N VAL A 187 19.67 0.81 -2.72
CA VAL A 187 21.06 1.09 -3.07
C VAL A 187 22.04 0.67 -1.96
N LEU A 188 21.60 0.77 -0.70
CA LEU A 188 22.48 0.64 0.47
C LEU A 188 22.39 -0.73 1.14
N TYR A 189 21.19 -1.35 1.19
CA TYR A 189 21.00 -2.55 1.98
C TYR A 189 21.48 -3.80 1.25
N GLU A 190 22.24 -4.61 1.98
CA GLU A 190 22.78 -5.89 1.49
C GLU A 190 21.76 -7.04 1.67
N THR A 191 20.73 -6.81 2.50
CA THR A 191 19.64 -7.75 2.79
C THR A 191 18.30 -7.12 2.42
N VAL A 192 17.25 -7.93 2.44
CA VAL A 192 15.90 -7.47 2.17
C VAL A 192 15.42 -6.56 3.31
N ARG A 193 14.90 -5.38 2.98
CA ARG A 193 14.21 -4.51 3.92
C ARG A 193 12.86 -5.14 4.25
N TYR A 194 12.48 -5.14 5.49
CA TYR A 194 11.28 -5.75 6.08
C TYR A 194 11.32 -7.29 6.18
N ALA A 195 11.10 -7.79 7.38
CA ALA A 195 10.94 -9.21 7.64
C ALA A 195 9.79 -9.83 6.81
N TRP A 196 8.70 -9.09 6.61
CA TRP A 196 7.58 -9.51 5.76
C TRP A 196 7.96 -9.72 4.29
N ALA A 197 8.94 -8.95 3.76
CA ALA A 197 9.41 -9.16 2.41
C ALA A 197 10.28 -10.43 2.30
N SER A 198 11.07 -10.77 3.33
CA SER A 198 11.78 -12.06 3.37
C SER A 198 10.84 -13.24 3.54
N LYS A 199 9.71 -13.06 4.28
CA LYS A 199 8.61 -14.03 4.33
C LYS A 199 8.02 -14.31 2.94
N HIS A 200 7.78 -13.25 2.16
CA HIS A 200 7.29 -13.41 0.78
C HIS A 200 8.31 -14.09 -0.13
N ASP A 201 9.60 -13.79 0.01
CA ASP A 201 10.67 -14.47 -0.73
C ASP A 201 10.71 -15.97 -0.42
N ALA A 202 10.50 -16.37 0.84
CA ALA A 202 10.41 -17.76 1.23
C ALA A 202 9.23 -18.49 0.54
N ILE A 203 8.07 -17.82 0.42
CA ILE A 203 6.89 -18.36 -0.28
C ILE A 203 7.17 -18.50 -1.78
N ILE A 204 7.77 -17.49 -2.40
CA ILE A 204 8.17 -17.53 -3.81
C ILE A 204 9.18 -18.65 -4.05
N SER A 205 10.17 -18.79 -3.18
CA SER A 205 11.20 -19.83 -3.26
C SER A 205 10.60 -21.25 -3.16
N ARG A 206 9.64 -21.46 -2.25
CA ARG A 206 8.91 -22.73 -2.18
C ARG A 206 8.12 -23.00 -3.45
N LEU A 207 7.40 -21.99 -3.96
CA LEU A 207 6.63 -22.12 -5.19
C LEU A 207 7.53 -22.42 -6.41
N LEU A 208 8.73 -21.86 -6.47
CA LEU A 208 9.73 -22.16 -7.49
C LEU A 208 10.22 -23.60 -7.41
N ALA A 209 10.40 -24.13 -6.20
CA ALA A 209 10.87 -25.49 -5.95
C ALA A 209 9.78 -26.56 -6.22
N GLU A 210 8.57 -26.33 -5.76
CA GLU A 210 7.47 -27.30 -5.82
C GLU A 210 6.59 -27.15 -7.09
N GLY A 211 6.54 -25.95 -7.67
CA GLY A 211 5.71 -25.64 -8.84
C GLY A 211 4.20 -25.60 -8.57
N THR A 212 3.77 -25.73 -7.32
CA THR A 212 2.35 -25.78 -6.93
C THR A 212 2.13 -25.18 -5.56
N VAL A 213 0.88 -24.85 -5.25
CA VAL A 213 0.39 -24.48 -3.91
C VAL A 213 -0.49 -25.60 -3.36
N ARG A 214 -0.60 -25.69 -2.04
CA ARG A 214 -1.38 -26.71 -1.34
C ARG A 214 -2.37 -26.07 -0.37
N PRO A 215 -3.47 -25.45 -0.85
CA PRO A 215 -4.49 -24.89 0.02
C PRO A 215 -5.05 -25.96 0.97
N GLY A 216 -5.27 -25.60 2.22
CA GLY A 216 -5.75 -26.53 3.25
C GLY A 216 -4.65 -27.33 3.95
N THR A 217 -3.36 -27.10 3.64
CA THR A 217 -2.25 -27.64 4.43
C THR A 217 -2.13 -26.82 5.71
N ASP A 218 -2.12 -27.49 6.84
CA ASP A 218 -1.86 -26.81 8.13
C ASP A 218 -0.38 -26.46 8.23
N LEU A 219 -0.10 -25.17 8.09
CA LEU A 219 1.25 -24.60 8.19
C LEU A 219 1.29 -23.62 9.35
N SER A 220 2.29 -23.78 10.22
CA SER A 220 2.46 -22.92 11.38
C SER A 220 2.61 -21.44 11.03
N GLY A 221 2.24 -20.55 11.95
CA GLY A 221 2.42 -19.12 11.81
C GLY A 221 1.55 -18.48 10.74
N GLY A 222 0.37 -19.03 10.43
CA GLY A 222 -0.59 -18.47 9.48
C GLY A 222 -0.12 -18.53 8.02
N MET A 223 0.87 -19.37 7.70
CA MET A 223 1.43 -19.51 6.35
C MET A 223 0.46 -20.15 5.37
N SER A 224 -0.48 -20.98 5.84
CA SER A 224 -1.55 -21.57 5.04
C SER A 224 -2.41 -20.56 4.28
N ALA A 225 -2.56 -19.35 4.83
CA ALA A 225 -3.28 -18.26 4.17
C ALA A 225 -2.67 -17.85 2.81
N TYR A 226 -1.36 -17.96 2.64
CA TYR A 226 -0.69 -17.56 1.40
C TYR A 226 -0.89 -18.57 0.26
N ASP A 227 -1.09 -19.85 0.58
CA ASP A 227 -1.44 -20.86 -0.42
C ASP A 227 -2.87 -20.65 -0.96
N GLN A 228 -3.72 -19.93 -0.21
CA GLN A 228 -5.07 -19.55 -0.64
C GLN A 228 -5.10 -18.30 -1.55
N TRP A 229 -4.03 -17.47 -1.56
CA TRP A 229 -3.88 -16.30 -2.43
C TRP A 229 -2.55 -16.28 -3.18
N PRO A 230 -2.30 -17.28 -4.06
CA PRO A 230 -0.98 -17.47 -4.68
C PRO A 230 -0.68 -16.56 -5.87
N GLY A 231 -1.64 -15.75 -6.35
CA GLY A 231 -1.53 -15.03 -7.62
C GLY A 231 -0.32 -14.08 -7.70
N PHE A 232 -0.07 -13.31 -6.66
CA PHE A 232 1.10 -12.44 -6.56
C PHE A 232 2.40 -13.26 -6.56
N PHE A 233 2.49 -14.30 -5.75
CA PHE A 233 3.68 -15.14 -5.63
C PHE A 233 3.99 -15.89 -6.91
N ALA A 234 2.97 -16.34 -7.64
CA ALA A 234 3.11 -16.98 -8.95
C ALA A 234 3.65 -15.99 -9.99
N LEU A 235 3.19 -14.71 -9.95
CA LEU A 235 3.74 -13.67 -10.81
C LEU A 235 5.22 -13.43 -10.51
N ASP A 236 5.60 -13.31 -9.24
CA ASP A 236 7.00 -13.06 -8.85
C ASP A 236 7.90 -14.25 -9.14
N ALA A 237 7.41 -15.49 -8.94
CA ALA A 237 8.12 -16.69 -9.38
C ALA A 237 8.37 -16.68 -10.90
N GLY A 238 7.39 -16.19 -11.68
CA GLY A 238 7.55 -15.94 -13.11
C GLY A 238 8.60 -14.88 -13.42
N LEU A 239 8.64 -13.78 -12.65
CA LEU A 239 9.66 -12.72 -12.81
C LEU A 239 11.06 -13.22 -12.45
N VAL A 240 11.21 -13.99 -11.37
CA VAL A 240 12.49 -14.63 -11.00
C VAL A 240 13.06 -15.44 -12.18
N ARG A 241 12.21 -16.28 -12.78
CA ARG A 241 12.60 -17.07 -13.97
C ARG A 241 12.90 -16.20 -15.19
N ALA A 242 12.06 -15.18 -15.43
CA ALA A 242 12.22 -14.29 -16.60
C ALA A 242 13.49 -13.44 -16.52
N PHE A 243 13.86 -12.98 -15.31
CA PHE A 243 15.09 -12.21 -15.10
C PHE A 243 16.34 -13.08 -14.96
N GLY A 244 16.18 -14.40 -14.81
CA GLY A 244 17.30 -15.33 -14.62
C GLY A 244 18.04 -15.11 -13.29
N VAL A 245 17.35 -14.62 -12.25
CA VAL A 245 17.91 -14.44 -10.91
C VAL A 245 17.57 -15.62 -10.02
N GLU A 246 18.34 -15.82 -8.94
CA GLU A 246 18.17 -16.97 -8.04
C GLU A 246 16.93 -16.85 -7.13
N ALA A 247 16.61 -15.61 -6.70
CA ALA A 247 15.52 -15.34 -5.76
C ALA A 247 14.92 -13.96 -5.99
N ALA A 248 13.68 -13.75 -5.52
CA ALA A 248 13.02 -12.46 -5.58
C ALA A 248 13.72 -11.40 -4.71
N ALA A 249 14.45 -11.82 -3.67
CA ALA A 249 15.29 -10.94 -2.86
C ALA A 249 16.20 -10.03 -3.69
N SER A 250 16.65 -10.47 -4.87
CA SER A 250 17.52 -9.70 -5.78
C SER A 250 16.91 -8.38 -6.26
N PHE A 251 15.58 -8.28 -6.34
CA PHE A 251 14.89 -7.06 -6.79
C PHE A 251 13.89 -6.48 -5.77
N THR A 252 13.67 -7.16 -4.65
CA THR A 252 12.66 -6.80 -3.65
C THR A 252 12.81 -5.37 -3.13
N ASN A 253 14.04 -4.92 -2.85
CA ASN A 253 14.29 -3.57 -2.33
C ASN A 253 13.98 -2.46 -3.35
N TRP A 254 13.88 -2.80 -4.66
CA TRP A 254 13.47 -1.87 -5.72
C TRP A 254 11.96 -1.75 -5.88
N ALA A 255 11.18 -2.62 -5.25
CA ALA A 255 9.71 -2.62 -5.38
C ALA A 255 9.06 -1.28 -5.00
N PRO A 256 9.48 -0.55 -3.92
CA PRO A 256 8.91 0.76 -3.60
C PRO A 256 9.09 1.79 -4.72
N VAL A 257 10.23 1.77 -5.40
CA VAL A 257 10.50 2.65 -6.55
C VAL A 257 9.66 2.23 -7.76
N ALA A 258 9.64 0.94 -8.07
CA ALA A 258 8.92 0.40 -9.23
C ALA A 258 7.40 0.62 -9.09
N LEU A 259 6.81 0.24 -7.95
CA LEU A 259 5.39 0.46 -7.67
C LEU A 259 5.04 1.96 -7.66
N GLY A 260 5.93 2.79 -7.09
CA GLY A 260 5.79 4.23 -7.12
C GLY A 260 5.74 4.77 -8.56
N LEU A 261 6.69 4.38 -9.41
CA LEU A 261 6.73 4.79 -10.83
C LEU A 261 5.48 4.35 -11.59
N LEU A 262 4.98 3.13 -11.36
CA LEU A 262 3.76 2.64 -11.98
C LEU A 262 2.50 3.34 -11.46
N THR A 263 2.50 3.75 -10.19
CA THR A 263 1.37 4.45 -9.57
C THR A 263 1.23 5.91 -10.06
N LEU A 264 2.35 6.59 -10.39
CA LEU A 264 2.32 7.98 -10.84
C LEU A 264 1.38 8.22 -12.04
N PRO A 265 1.51 7.52 -13.18
CA PRO A 265 0.62 7.74 -14.33
C PRO A 265 -0.85 7.42 -14.02
N VAL A 266 -1.11 6.41 -13.19
CA VAL A 266 -2.47 6.03 -12.78
C VAL A 266 -3.13 7.15 -11.99
N LEU A 267 -2.43 7.73 -11.02
CA LEU A 267 -2.93 8.87 -10.23
C LEU A 267 -3.10 10.13 -11.09
N VAL A 268 -2.19 10.40 -12.03
CA VAL A 268 -2.37 11.49 -13.00
C VAL A 268 -3.67 11.32 -13.78
N LEU A 269 -3.99 10.11 -14.24
CA LEU A 269 -5.25 9.82 -14.93
C LEU A 269 -6.46 10.05 -14.03
N ILE A 270 -6.40 9.64 -12.76
CA ILE A 270 -7.46 9.89 -11.78
C ILE A 270 -7.65 11.40 -11.59
N TYR A 271 -6.60 12.13 -11.26
CA TYR A 271 -6.69 13.55 -10.92
C TYR A 271 -7.08 14.42 -12.13
N ARG A 272 -6.56 14.09 -13.32
CA ARG A 272 -6.93 14.75 -14.59
C ARG A 272 -8.38 14.54 -14.98
N THR A 273 -9.04 13.53 -14.42
CA THR A 273 -10.49 13.35 -14.61
C THR A 273 -11.31 14.43 -13.89
N PHE A 274 -10.77 15.04 -12.85
CA PHE A 274 -11.47 15.99 -11.99
C PHE A 274 -10.90 17.42 -12.07
N SER A 275 -9.72 17.62 -12.65
CA SER A 275 -9.13 18.95 -12.79
C SER A 275 -8.20 19.06 -14.00
N ASP A 276 -8.36 20.15 -14.75
CA ASP A 276 -7.44 20.53 -15.83
C ASP A 276 -6.26 21.37 -15.33
N ASP A 277 -6.33 21.85 -14.07
CA ASP A 277 -5.23 22.59 -13.47
C ASP A 277 -4.07 21.64 -13.14
N TRP A 278 -3.06 21.65 -14.00
CA TRP A 278 -1.86 20.83 -13.83
C TRP A 278 -1.11 21.09 -12.52
N ARG A 279 -1.24 22.33 -11.93
CA ARG A 279 -0.63 22.65 -10.66
C ARG A 279 -1.29 21.87 -9.52
N LEU A 280 -2.61 21.79 -9.54
CA LEU A 280 -3.37 20.98 -8.60
C LEU A 280 -3.01 19.49 -8.74
N VAL A 281 -2.96 18.99 -9.97
CA VAL A 281 -2.64 17.57 -10.25
C VAL A 281 -1.26 17.21 -9.69
N TRP A 282 -0.22 17.99 -10.04
CA TRP A 282 1.14 17.67 -9.56
C TRP A 282 1.35 17.93 -8.08
N THR A 283 0.67 18.92 -7.49
CA THR A 283 0.69 19.11 -6.03
C THR A 283 0.03 17.92 -5.32
N ALA A 284 -1.08 17.38 -5.87
CA ALA A 284 -1.71 16.18 -5.33
C ALA A 284 -0.79 14.96 -5.42
N MET A 285 -0.05 14.81 -6.52
CA MET A 285 0.98 13.77 -6.68
C MET A 285 2.08 13.88 -5.63
N TRP A 286 2.59 15.09 -5.41
CA TRP A 286 3.62 15.35 -4.41
C TRP A 286 3.14 15.03 -3.00
N ILE A 287 1.94 15.50 -2.64
CA ILE A 287 1.33 15.20 -1.34
C ILE A 287 1.09 13.70 -1.17
N PHE A 288 0.61 13.01 -2.22
CA PHE A 288 0.45 11.56 -2.18
C PHE A 288 1.75 10.85 -1.81
N GLN A 289 2.87 11.23 -2.43
CA GLN A 289 4.17 10.64 -2.13
C GLN A 289 4.60 10.88 -0.68
N LEU A 290 4.47 12.12 -0.18
CA LEU A 290 4.83 12.47 1.19
C LEU A 290 3.89 11.87 2.24
N ALA A 291 2.63 11.61 1.89
CA ALA A 291 1.66 11.03 2.78
C ALA A 291 1.58 9.48 2.69
N ASN A 292 2.29 8.85 1.73
CA ASN A 292 2.38 7.39 1.62
C ASN A 292 3.54 6.83 2.46
N TRP A 293 3.39 6.95 3.77
CA TRP A 293 4.36 6.50 4.77
C TRP A 293 4.05 5.11 5.36
N VAL A 294 2.87 4.56 5.08
CA VAL A 294 2.35 3.31 5.70
C VAL A 294 3.24 2.08 5.41
N GLY A 295 4.20 2.19 4.49
CA GLY A 295 5.15 1.11 4.20
C GLY A 295 4.55 -0.09 3.48
N GLN A 296 3.45 0.07 2.74
CA GLN A 296 2.80 -1.01 1.99
C GLN A 296 3.19 -1.04 0.50
N ASP A 297 4.24 -0.34 0.17
CA ASP A 297 4.81 -0.24 -1.17
C ASP A 297 6.01 -1.19 -1.42
N TYR A 298 6.34 -2.06 -0.45
CA TYR A 298 7.31 -3.13 -0.65
C TYR A 298 6.77 -4.24 -1.57
N LEU A 299 7.59 -5.21 -1.95
CA LEU A 299 7.18 -6.36 -2.77
C LEU A 299 6.19 -7.22 -1.99
N SER A 300 4.91 -6.94 -2.18
CA SER A 300 3.83 -7.55 -1.40
C SER A 300 2.55 -7.74 -2.21
N PRO A 301 1.74 -8.74 -1.85
CA PRO A 301 0.41 -8.93 -2.42
C PRO A 301 -0.45 -7.66 -2.34
N GLN A 302 -0.32 -6.91 -1.25
CA GLN A 302 -1.04 -5.66 -1.06
C GLN A 302 -0.56 -4.55 -2.00
N GLY A 303 0.74 -4.31 -2.11
CA GLY A 303 1.30 -3.27 -2.99
C GLY A 303 0.89 -3.48 -4.44
N PHE A 304 1.01 -4.72 -4.91
CA PHE A 304 0.56 -5.14 -6.25
C PHE A 304 -0.95 -4.94 -6.45
N SER A 305 -1.76 -5.47 -5.54
CA SER A 305 -3.22 -5.37 -5.62
C SER A 305 -3.73 -3.94 -5.48
N TYR A 306 -3.03 -3.08 -4.72
CA TYR A 306 -3.36 -1.66 -4.60
C TYR A 306 -3.11 -0.91 -5.92
N LEU A 307 -2.03 -1.19 -6.62
CA LEU A 307 -1.77 -0.63 -7.96
C LEU A 307 -2.89 -1.02 -8.95
N LEU A 308 -3.31 -2.28 -8.94
CA LEU A 308 -4.43 -2.74 -9.76
C LEU A 308 -5.76 -2.09 -9.34
N TYR A 309 -6.03 -1.95 -8.05
CA TYR A 309 -7.18 -1.21 -7.53
C TYR A 309 -7.23 0.24 -8.03
N LEU A 310 -6.11 0.96 -7.95
CA LEU A 310 -6.01 2.32 -8.48
C LEU A 310 -6.24 2.36 -9.99
N THR A 311 -5.74 1.38 -10.71
CA THR A 311 -5.95 1.24 -12.16
C THR A 311 -7.42 1.01 -12.49
N VAL A 312 -8.10 0.12 -11.76
CA VAL A 312 -9.55 -0.10 -11.90
C VAL A 312 -10.30 1.21 -11.60
N LEU A 313 -9.96 1.88 -10.50
CA LEU A 313 -10.58 3.17 -10.14
C LEU A 313 -10.38 4.22 -11.23
N ALA A 314 -9.16 4.37 -11.77
CA ALA A 314 -8.86 5.31 -12.86
C ALA A 314 -9.74 5.07 -14.10
N VAL A 315 -9.86 3.80 -14.51
CA VAL A 315 -10.68 3.41 -15.67
C VAL A 315 -12.16 3.66 -15.39
N VAL A 316 -12.64 3.32 -14.19
CA VAL A 316 -14.05 3.50 -13.80
C VAL A 316 -14.44 4.97 -13.80
N VAL A 317 -13.68 5.83 -13.11
CA VAL A 317 -14.04 7.25 -13.02
C VAL A 317 -13.91 8.00 -14.35
N ARG A 318 -13.10 7.48 -15.27
CA ARG A 318 -12.87 8.10 -16.58
C ARG A 318 -13.81 7.58 -17.68
N HIS A 319 -14.07 6.28 -17.74
CA HIS A 319 -14.73 5.64 -18.89
C HIS A 319 -16.12 5.07 -18.59
N PHE A 320 -16.45 4.85 -17.31
CA PHE A 320 -17.76 4.30 -16.93
C PHE A 320 -18.73 5.37 -16.42
N VAL A 321 -18.67 6.55 -17.00
CA VAL A 321 -19.56 7.66 -16.70
C VAL A 321 -20.82 7.54 -17.59
N ARG A 322 -22.01 7.60 -16.99
CA ARG A 322 -23.29 7.61 -17.71
C ARG A 322 -23.60 9.01 -18.20
N PRO A 323 -23.75 9.24 -19.51
CA PRO A 323 -24.22 10.52 -20.01
C PRO A 323 -25.70 10.73 -19.67
N GLY A 324 -26.07 11.95 -19.31
CA GLY A 324 -27.47 12.42 -19.32
C GLY A 324 -28.42 11.86 -18.27
N SER A 325 -27.96 11.29 -17.15
CA SER A 325 -28.88 10.89 -16.07
C SER A 325 -29.32 12.10 -15.24
N ALA A 326 -30.00 13.00 -15.92
CA ALA A 326 -30.67 14.13 -15.32
C ALA A 326 -31.98 13.68 -14.63
N GLY A 327 -32.07 13.69 -13.32
CA GLY A 327 -33.25 13.39 -12.50
C GLY A 327 -33.67 14.56 -11.62
N PRO A 328 -34.90 14.66 -11.07
CA PRO A 328 -35.46 15.86 -10.47
C PRO A 328 -34.86 16.34 -9.11
N LEU A 329 -34.06 15.54 -8.42
CA LEU A 329 -33.28 15.96 -7.22
C LEU A 329 -31.85 16.47 -7.53
N ARG A 330 -31.56 16.80 -8.58
CA ARG A 330 -30.60 16.53 -9.54
C ARG A 330 -29.61 17.65 -9.85
N ASP A 331 -30.08 18.84 -10.01
CA ASP A 331 -29.26 19.97 -10.45
C ASP A 331 -28.55 20.71 -9.32
N ARG A 332 -28.93 20.42 -8.06
CA ARG A 332 -28.31 21.04 -6.88
C ARG A 332 -27.09 20.29 -6.34
N THR A 333 -26.93 19.02 -6.73
CA THR A 333 -25.82 18.14 -6.27
C THR A 333 -24.87 17.73 -7.35
N VAL A 334 -25.20 17.93 -8.63
CA VAL A 334 -24.43 17.50 -9.79
C VAL A 334 -23.67 18.68 -10.40
N LEU A 335 -22.45 18.42 -10.69
CA LEU A 335 -21.46 19.07 -11.54
C LEU A 335 -21.90 20.38 -12.21
N ASP A 336 -21.27 21.47 -11.83
CA ASP A 336 -21.19 22.67 -12.63
C ASP A 336 -20.31 22.35 -13.89
N PRO A 337 -20.88 22.30 -15.11
CA PRO A 337 -20.11 21.97 -16.31
C PRO A 337 -18.92 22.91 -16.58
N ALA A 338 -18.98 24.14 -16.04
CA ALA A 338 -17.93 25.14 -16.16
C ALA A 338 -16.71 24.89 -15.25
N ALA A 339 -16.82 23.98 -14.27
CA ALA A 339 -15.78 23.75 -13.25
C ALA A 339 -15.02 22.42 -13.41
N THR A 340 -15.38 21.58 -14.39
CA THR A 340 -14.80 20.23 -14.51
C THR A 340 -14.39 19.89 -15.93
N ALA A 341 -13.22 19.23 -16.04
CA ALA A 341 -12.93 18.45 -17.21
C ALA A 341 -14.04 17.43 -17.41
N VAL A 342 -14.78 17.55 -18.51
CA VAL A 342 -15.76 16.54 -18.90
C VAL A 342 -14.95 15.36 -19.45
N PRO A 343 -15.02 14.16 -18.85
CA PRO A 343 -14.36 13.00 -19.42
C PRO A 343 -14.80 12.85 -20.88
N PRO A 344 -13.89 12.55 -21.81
CA PRO A 344 -14.26 12.36 -23.21
C PRO A 344 -15.33 11.28 -23.31
N ALA A 345 -16.31 11.50 -24.23
CA ALA A 345 -17.36 10.53 -24.47
C ALA A 345 -16.73 9.18 -24.85
N THR A 346 -16.99 8.14 -24.06
CA THR A 346 -16.43 6.81 -24.27
C THR A 346 -17.34 6.02 -25.21
N SER A 347 -16.80 5.58 -26.35
CA SER A 347 -17.53 4.74 -27.30
C SER A 347 -17.85 3.35 -26.72
N THR A 348 -18.84 2.66 -27.28
CA THR A 348 -19.19 1.28 -26.86
C THR A 348 -18.00 0.34 -27.01
N ARG A 349 -17.20 0.48 -28.09
CA ARG A 349 -15.98 -0.30 -28.31
C ARG A 349 -14.93 -0.05 -27.22
N GLN A 350 -14.69 1.20 -26.84
CA GLN A 350 -13.76 1.53 -25.76
C GLN A 350 -14.22 0.97 -24.41
N ARG A 351 -15.53 0.99 -24.13
CA ARG A 351 -16.08 0.37 -22.91
C ARG A 351 -15.91 -1.15 -22.92
N ALA A 352 -16.14 -1.79 -24.06
CA ALA A 352 -15.92 -3.24 -24.18
C ALA A 352 -14.45 -3.61 -23.95
N ILE A 353 -13.51 -2.86 -24.52
CA ILE A 353 -12.08 -3.04 -24.29
C ILE A 353 -11.76 -2.81 -22.80
N ALA A 354 -12.30 -1.75 -22.19
CA ALA A 354 -12.10 -1.48 -20.78
C ALA A 354 -12.61 -2.63 -19.89
N VAL A 355 -13.79 -3.20 -20.18
CA VAL A 355 -14.31 -4.38 -19.44
C VAL A 355 -13.39 -5.57 -19.64
N LEU A 356 -12.93 -5.83 -20.85
CA LEU A 356 -12.01 -6.93 -21.18
C LEU A 356 -10.70 -6.83 -20.38
N LEU A 357 -10.21 -5.62 -20.11
CA LEU A 357 -9.01 -5.39 -19.32
C LEU A 357 -9.29 -5.39 -17.80
N LEU A 358 -10.46 -4.89 -17.39
CA LEU A 358 -10.83 -4.81 -15.97
C LEU A 358 -11.11 -6.18 -15.34
N VAL A 359 -11.76 -7.08 -16.07
CA VAL A 359 -12.10 -8.41 -15.52
C VAL A 359 -10.85 -9.21 -15.11
N PRO A 360 -9.81 -9.34 -15.97
CA PRO A 360 -8.54 -9.96 -15.55
C PRO A 360 -7.85 -9.22 -14.40
N ALA A 361 -7.88 -7.88 -14.39
CA ALA A 361 -7.29 -7.10 -13.28
C ALA A 361 -8.01 -7.37 -11.95
N ILE A 362 -9.35 -7.42 -11.96
CA ILE A 362 -10.15 -7.77 -10.77
C ILE A 362 -9.88 -9.23 -10.36
N ALA A 363 -9.78 -10.16 -11.30
CA ALA A 363 -9.42 -11.54 -11.01
C ALA A 363 -8.02 -11.66 -10.38
N ALA A 364 -7.04 -10.89 -10.91
CA ALA A 364 -5.69 -10.83 -10.34
C ALA A 364 -5.68 -10.27 -8.92
N ILE A 365 -6.49 -9.23 -8.63
CA ILE A 365 -6.68 -8.72 -7.26
C ILE A 365 -7.20 -9.84 -6.34
N ASN A 366 -8.21 -10.58 -6.78
CA ASN A 366 -8.80 -11.67 -5.99
C ASN A 366 -7.82 -12.82 -5.74
N ALA A 367 -7.00 -13.15 -6.74
CA ALA A 367 -6.01 -14.22 -6.63
C ALA A 367 -4.79 -13.84 -5.77
N SER A 368 -4.55 -12.55 -5.57
CA SER A 368 -3.31 -12.06 -4.95
C SER A 368 -3.48 -11.56 -3.53
N HIS A 369 -4.65 -11.06 -3.12
CA HIS A 369 -4.80 -10.42 -1.80
C HIS A 369 -6.21 -10.59 -1.24
N GLN A 370 -6.28 -10.92 0.05
CA GLN A 370 -7.55 -11.20 0.73
C GLN A 370 -8.43 -9.97 0.99
N LEU A 371 -7.87 -8.80 1.30
CA LEU A 371 -8.64 -7.61 1.68
C LEU A 371 -8.96 -6.69 0.50
N THR A 372 -8.07 -6.58 -0.50
CA THR A 372 -8.24 -5.63 -1.62
C THR A 372 -9.51 -5.86 -2.45
N PRO A 373 -9.98 -7.11 -2.69
CA PRO A 373 -11.28 -7.34 -3.33
C PRO A 373 -12.45 -6.69 -2.60
N LEU A 374 -12.46 -6.78 -1.26
CA LEU A 374 -13.49 -6.16 -0.42
C LEU A 374 -13.40 -4.62 -0.51
N MET A 375 -12.17 -4.05 -0.42
CA MET A 375 -11.95 -2.61 -0.61
C MET A 375 -12.45 -2.13 -1.98
N LEU A 376 -12.24 -2.92 -3.04
CA LEU A 376 -12.74 -2.61 -4.37
C LEU A 376 -14.27 -2.66 -4.42
N CYS A 377 -14.89 -3.69 -3.86
CA CYS A 377 -16.35 -3.84 -3.83
C CYS A 377 -17.03 -2.70 -3.08
N VAL A 378 -16.53 -2.31 -1.90
CA VAL A 378 -17.13 -1.18 -1.15
C VAL A 378 -16.92 0.15 -1.87
N THR A 379 -15.79 0.33 -2.55
CA THR A 379 -15.55 1.52 -3.38
C THR A 379 -16.50 1.59 -4.57
N LEU A 380 -16.66 0.50 -5.32
CA LEU A 380 -17.61 0.44 -6.43
C LEU A 380 -19.07 0.63 -5.97
N ALA A 381 -19.43 0.07 -4.80
CA ALA A 381 -20.74 0.26 -4.19
C ALA A 381 -20.95 1.73 -3.81
N ALA A 382 -19.97 2.39 -3.19
CA ALA A 382 -20.03 3.81 -2.87
C ALA A 382 -20.19 4.68 -4.13
N LEU A 383 -19.46 4.38 -5.19
CA LEU A 383 -19.62 5.05 -6.49
C LEU A 383 -21.03 4.85 -7.07
N CYS A 384 -21.64 3.67 -6.87
CA CYS A 384 -23.01 3.39 -7.31
C CYS A 384 -24.10 4.20 -6.60
N LEU A 385 -23.80 4.87 -5.47
CA LEU A 385 -24.70 5.83 -4.82
C LEU A 385 -24.96 7.04 -5.70
N THR A 386 -24.06 7.34 -6.63
CA THR A 386 -24.24 8.39 -7.62
C THR A 386 -24.82 7.82 -8.91
N ARG A 387 -25.84 8.46 -9.47
CA ARG A 387 -26.45 8.00 -10.74
C ARG A 387 -25.45 8.00 -11.90
N ARG A 388 -24.52 8.95 -11.90
CA ARG A 388 -23.52 9.14 -12.94
C ARG A 388 -22.51 7.98 -13.01
N TYR A 389 -22.14 7.40 -11.87
CA TYR A 389 -21.13 6.33 -11.76
C TYR A 389 -21.74 4.96 -11.43
N ARG A 390 -23.08 4.83 -11.50
CA ARG A 390 -23.79 3.61 -11.15
C ARG A 390 -23.56 2.49 -12.19
N ASN A 391 -22.62 1.62 -11.91
CA ASN A 391 -22.24 0.46 -12.73
C ASN A 391 -22.49 -0.84 -11.98
N LEU A 392 -23.76 -1.23 -11.81
CA LEU A 392 -24.15 -2.43 -11.07
C LEU A 392 -23.55 -3.70 -11.67
N GLY A 393 -23.40 -3.77 -13.00
CA GLY A 393 -22.78 -4.91 -13.68
C GLY A 393 -21.33 -5.12 -13.25
N LEU A 394 -20.53 -4.04 -13.19
CA LEU A 394 -19.13 -4.13 -12.75
C LEU A 394 -19.05 -4.48 -11.26
N LEU A 395 -19.90 -3.88 -10.42
CA LEU A 395 -19.99 -4.23 -8.99
C LEU A 395 -20.37 -5.70 -8.81
N ALA A 396 -21.38 -6.19 -9.55
CA ALA A 396 -21.79 -7.60 -9.51
C ALA A 396 -20.67 -8.53 -9.98
N THR A 397 -19.92 -8.16 -11.04
CA THR A 397 -18.77 -8.94 -11.50
C THR A 397 -17.67 -9.00 -10.44
N ALA A 398 -17.32 -7.86 -9.83
CA ALA A 398 -16.30 -7.81 -8.78
C ALA A 398 -16.73 -8.64 -7.56
N GLY A 399 -17.98 -8.49 -7.12
CA GLY A 399 -18.54 -9.27 -6.01
C GLY A 399 -18.64 -10.76 -6.30
N ALA A 400 -19.03 -11.15 -7.52
CA ALA A 400 -19.09 -12.54 -7.94
C ALA A 400 -17.71 -13.20 -7.98
N LEU A 401 -16.69 -12.51 -8.53
CA LEU A 401 -15.32 -13.00 -8.54
C LEU A 401 -14.75 -13.12 -7.12
N MET A 402 -15.02 -12.14 -6.25
CA MET A 402 -14.62 -12.17 -4.85
C MET A 402 -15.27 -13.35 -4.12
N LEU A 403 -16.59 -13.50 -4.25
CA LEU A 403 -17.31 -14.58 -3.59
C LEU A 403 -16.87 -15.95 -4.12
N ALA A 404 -16.70 -16.09 -5.44
CA ALA A 404 -16.19 -17.32 -6.04
C ALA A 404 -14.83 -17.70 -5.46
N TRP A 405 -13.90 -16.72 -5.35
CA TRP A 405 -12.58 -16.98 -4.76
C TRP A 405 -12.66 -17.38 -3.29
N TYR A 406 -13.45 -16.66 -2.49
CA TYR A 406 -13.62 -16.93 -1.05
C TYR A 406 -14.30 -18.28 -0.77
N LEU A 407 -15.21 -18.72 -1.64
CA LEU A 407 -15.89 -20.01 -1.48
C LEU A 407 -15.09 -21.20 -2.04
N THR A 408 -14.02 -20.95 -2.80
CA THR A 408 -13.14 -21.97 -3.38
C THR A 408 -11.76 -21.94 -2.74
N MET A 409 -10.81 -21.20 -3.31
CA MET A 409 -9.42 -21.14 -2.84
C MET A 409 -9.28 -20.56 -1.43
N GLY A 410 -9.97 -19.46 -1.13
CA GLY A 410 -9.92 -18.76 0.16
C GLY A 410 -10.86 -19.27 1.23
N ARG A 411 -11.43 -20.48 1.04
CA ARG A 411 -12.55 -20.98 1.85
C ARG A 411 -12.21 -21.12 3.34
N GLU A 412 -11.06 -21.63 3.67
CA GLU A 412 -10.64 -21.88 5.04
C GLU A 412 -10.56 -20.57 5.84
N LEU A 413 -9.76 -19.61 5.36
CA LEU A 413 -9.62 -18.31 6.02
C LEU A 413 -10.94 -17.54 6.04
N PHE A 414 -11.78 -17.65 5.00
CA PHE A 414 -13.08 -17.01 4.96
C PHE A 414 -14.00 -17.48 6.08
N PHE A 415 -14.15 -18.79 6.27
CA PHE A 415 -15.00 -19.32 7.34
C PHE A 415 -14.41 -19.09 8.74
N THR A 416 -13.09 -19.15 8.91
CA THR A 416 -12.43 -18.79 10.17
C THR A 416 -12.68 -17.33 10.52
N THR A 417 -12.53 -16.41 9.55
CA THR A 417 -12.83 -14.99 9.76
C THR A 417 -14.31 -14.76 10.06
N LEU A 418 -15.21 -15.51 9.42
CA LEU A 418 -16.65 -15.39 9.63
C LEU A 418 -17.05 -15.87 11.03
N SER A 419 -16.41 -16.91 11.57
CA SER A 419 -16.69 -17.43 12.94
C SER A 419 -16.33 -16.41 14.03
N THR A 420 -15.31 -15.59 13.82
CA THR A 420 -14.88 -14.53 14.76
C THR A 420 -15.53 -13.17 14.51
N LEU A 421 -16.34 -13.05 13.45
CA LEU A 421 -16.92 -11.77 13.03
C LEU A 421 -17.84 -11.14 14.12
N SER A 422 -18.61 -11.98 14.83
CA SER A 422 -19.54 -11.49 15.88
C SER A 422 -18.80 -10.84 17.05
N GLU A 423 -17.58 -11.25 17.35
CA GLU A 423 -16.76 -10.71 18.45
C GLU A 423 -16.17 -9.35 18.09
N LYS A 424 -15.87 -9.13 16.81
CA LYS A 424 -15.22 -7.92 16.29
C LYS A 424 -16.23 -6.87 15.81
N LEU A 425 -17.46 -7.27 15.50
CA LEU A 425 -18.47 -6.39 14.93
C LEU A 425 -18.91 -5.30 15.93
N GLY A 426 -18.77 -4.03 15.51
CA GLY A 426 -19.17 -2.87 16.31
C GLY A 426 -18.12 -2.41 17.33
N ASN A 427 -17.03 -3.12 17.52
CA ASN A 427 -15.97 -2.74 18.46
C ASN A 427 -14.99 -1.74 17.82
N LEU A 428 -15.49 -0.51 17.54
CA LEU A 428 -14.73 0.53 16.85
C LEU A 428 -13.39 0.85 17.54
N LEU A 429 -13.38 0.92 18.88
CA LEU A 429 -12.17 1.30 19.61
C LEU A 429 -11.09 0.23 19.51
N ALA A 430 -11.44 -1.04 19.69
CA ALA A 430 -10.48 -2.14 19.53
C ALA A 430 -10.03 -2.29 18.09
N ASN A 431 -10.96 -2.25 17.12
CA ASN A 431 -10.66 -2.40 15.71
C ASN A 431 -9.85 -1.23 15.12
N SER A 432 -9.84 -0.07 15.76
CA SER A 432 -9.05 1.10 15.34
C SER A 432 -7.68 1.19 15.98
N ARG A 433 -7.39 0.36 16.99
CA ARG A 433 -6.06 0.32 17.59
C ARG A 433 -5.08 -0.34 16.62
N PRO A 434 -3.86 0.20 16.49
CA PRO A 434 -2.77 -0.53 15.85
C PRO A 434 -2.55 -1.87 16.55
N GLY A 435 -2.14 -2.90 15.82
CA GLY A 435 -1.92 -4.25 16.34
C GLY A 435 -0.68 -4.40 17.24
N PHE A 436 -0.37 -3.38 18.04
CA PHE A 436 0.70 -3.41 19.02
C PHE A 436 0.16 -3.92 20.35
N ALA A 437 0.94 -4.79 21.02
CA ALA A 437 0.54 -5.37 22.31
C ALA A 437 0.48 -4.32 23.42
N GLY A 438 1.29 -3.27 23.33
CA GLY A 438 1.38 -2.18 24.30
C GLY A 438 1.69 -0.84 23.66
N ASP A 439 1.87 0.17 24.50
CA ASP A 439 2.34 1.47 24.03
C ASP A 439 3.83 1.40 23.67
N PRO A 440 4.23 1.88 22.48
CA PRO A 440 5.63 1.96 22.11
C PRO A 440 6.42 2.75 23.16
N THR A 441 7.53 2.22 23.61
CA THR A 441 8.35 2.85 24.66
C THR A 441 9.66 3.37 24.09
N GLY A 442 10.02 4.59 24.48
CA GLY A 442 11.25 5.26 24.07
C GLY A 442 11.02 6.42 23.10
N PRO A 443 11.99 7.37 23.04
CA PRO A 443 11.84 8.62 22.27
C PRO A 443 11.73 8.40 20.76
N GLY A 444 12.36 7.36 20.20
CA GLY A 444 12.26 7.04 18.78
C GLY A 444 10.85 6.59 18.38
N PRO A 445 10.29 5.52 18.97
CA PRO A 445 8.91 5.08 18.71
C PRO A 445 7.86 6.16 19.00
N GLU A 446 8.03 6.98 20.07
CA GLU A 446 7.14 8.11 20.37
C GLU A 446 7.18 9.18 19.28
N LEU A 447 8.36 9.50 18.74
CA LEU A 447 8.52 10.42 17.61
C LEU A 447 7.78 9.89 16.38
N VAL A 448 7.92 8.61 16.04
CA VAL A 448 7.24 7.96 14.92
C VAL A 448 5.73 8.02 15.11
N GLY A 449 5.22 7.66 16.28
CA GLY A 449 3.79 7.69 16.61
C GLY A 449 3.22 9.11 16.47
N SER A 450 3.91 10.10 17.03
CA SER A 450 3.52 11.52 16.93
C SER A 450 3.52 12.02 15.49
N ALA A 451 4.54 11.68 14.70
CA ALA A 451 4.63 12.04 13.29
C ALA A 451 3.47 11.43 12.47
N ASN A 452 3.15 10.15 12.72
CA ASN A 452 2.04 9.46 12.06
C ASN A 452 0.71 10.16 12.32
N VAL A 453 0.40 10.48 13.58
CA VAL A 453 -0.83 11.17 13.98
C VAL A 453 -0.89 12.57 13.34
N LEU A 454 0.20 13.33 13.42
CA LEU A 454 0.27 14.66 12.81
C LEU A 454 0.08 14.62 11.29
N MET A 455 0.65 13.63 10.61
CA MET A 455 0.48 13.44 9.16
C MET A 455 -0.97 13.13 8.79
N VAL A 456 -1.64 12.25 9.52
CA VAL A 456 -3.06 11.94 9.32
C VAL A 456 -3.93 13.18 9.54
N LEU A 457 -3.70 13.92 10.64
CA LEU A 457 -4.46 15.12 10.98
C LEU A 457 -4.20 16.26 9.98
N ALA A 458 -2.96 16.48 9.56
CA ALA A 458 -2.61 17.50 8.59
C ALA A 458 -3.25 17.21 7.22
N LEU A 459 -3.11 15.98 6.72
CA LEU A 459 -3.71 15.56 5.45
C LEU A 459 -5.23 15.64 5.50
N GLY A 460 -5.84 15.05 6.53
CA GLY A 460 -7.30 15.04 6.74
C GLY A 460 -7.85 16.44 6.93
N GLY A 461 -7.21 17.29 7.73
CA GLY A 461 -7.59 18.67 7.96
C GLY A 461 -7.55 19.52 6.68
N LEU A 462 -6.46 19.42 5.89
CA LEU A 462 -6.36 20.09 4.59
C LEU A 462 -7.44 19.59 3.60
N ALA A 463 -7.66 18.28 3.54
CA ALA A 463 -8.67 17.70 2.66
C ALA A 463 -10.08 18.17 3.07
N ALA A 464 -10.43 18.13 4.35
CA ALA A 464 -11.71 18.60 4.88
C ALA A 464 -11.91 20.10 4.63
N ALA A 465 -10.89 20.92 4.87
CA ALA A 465 -10.93 22.35 4.57
C ALA A 465 -11.23 22.62 3.08
N ALA A 466 -10.59 21.86 2.16
CA ALA A 466 -10.87 22.01 0.73
C ALA A 466 -12.30 21.59 0.38
N VAL A 467 -12.81 20.49 0.92
CA VAL A 467 -14.18 20.04 0.71
C VAL A 467 -15.18 21.10 1.15
N LEU A 468 -14.96 21.73 2.32
CA LEU A 468 -15.83 22.75 2.88
C LEU A 468 -15.73 24.09 2.13
N LEU A 469 -14.52 24.53 1.78
CA LEU A 469 -14.28 25.85 1.18
C LEU A 469 -14.46 25.85 -0.35
N ARG A 470 -14.18 24.71 -1.03
CA ARG A 470 -14.26 24.56 -2.48
C ARG A 470 -15.42 23.65 -2.90
N ARG A 471 -16.62 23.95 -2.41
CA ARG A 471 -17.82 23.11 -2.59
C ARG A 471 -18.11 22.73 -4.06
N ARG A 472 -17.79 23.60 -5.03
CA ARG A 472 -17.94 23.28 -6.46
C ARG A 472 -17.02 22.14 -6.87
N LEU A 473 -15.74 22.21 -6.50
CA LEU A 473 -14.77 21.15 -6.77
C LEU A 473 -15.16 19.87 -6.02
N ALA A 474 -15.57 19.98 -4.75
CA ALA A 474 -16.03 18.83 -3.96
C ALA A 474 -17.20 18.09 -4.62
N ARG A 475 -18.18 18.85 -5.16
CA ARG A 475 -19.30 18.23 -5.90
C ARG A 475 -18.84 17.57 -7.19
N SER A 476 -17.93 18.19 -7.93
CA SER A 476 -17.42 17.63 -9.19
C SER A 476 -16.53 16.41 -8.98
N ALA A 477 -15.74 16.40 -7.92
CA ALA A 477 -14.87 15.30 -7.54
C ALA A 477 -15.50 14.41 -6.42
N LEU A 478 -16.82 14.42 -6.28
CA LEU A 478 -17.55 13.56 -5.33
C LEU A 478 -17.13 12.08 -5.42
N PRO A 479 -16.85 11.50 -6.60
CA PRO A 479 -16.33 10.14 -6.68
C PRO A 479 -15.04 9.91 -5.89
N LEU A 480 -14.14 10.89 -5.81
CA LEU A 480 -12.93 10.76 -4.99
C LEU A 480 -13.23 10.81 -3.49
N ILE A 481 -14.22 11.63 -3.08
CA ILE A 481 -14.68 11.65 -1.68
C ILE A 481 -15.28 10.29 -1.31
N LEU A 482 -16.15 9.76 -2.17
CA LEU A 482 -16.79 8.46 -1.95
C LEU A 482 -15.76 7.33 -1.93
N ALA A 483 -14.79 7.33 -2.85
CA ALA A 483 -13.73 6.33 -2.86
C ALA A 483 -12.85 6.41 -1.60
N ALA A 484 -12.55 7.62 -1.12
CA ALA A 484 -11.77 7.81 0.11
C ALA A 484 -12.53 7.41 1.37
N ALA A 485 -13.85 7.63 1.41
CA ALA A 485 -14.70 7.30 2.57
C ALA A 485 -15.17 5.83 2.58
N ALA A 486 -15.21 5.17 1.43
CA ALA A 486 -15.75 3.82 1.28
C ALA A 486 -15.12 2.77 2.20
N PRO A 487 -13.79 2.77 2.45
CA PRO A 487 -13.16 1.81 3.35
C PRO A 487 -13.45 2.05 4.84
N VAL A 488 -13.85 3.26 5.25
CA VAL A 488 -14.01 3.64 6.67
C VAL A 488 -14.94 2.70 7.46
N PRO A 489 -16.12 2.30 6.93
CA PRO A 489 -17.00 1.39 7.65
C PRO A 489 -16.40 0.00 7.94
N LEU A 490 -15.33 -0.41 7.24
CA LEU A 490 -14.71 -1.72 7.46
C LEU A 490 -14.01 -1.82 8.82
N VAL A 491 -13.64 -0.67 9.43
CA VAL A 491 -13.13 -0.64 10.81
C VAL A 491 -14.18 -1.14 11.82
N LEU A 492 -15.48 -1.03 11.50
CA LEU A 492 -16.56 -1.54 12.35
C LEU A 492 -16.69 -3.07 12.28
N VAL A 493 -16.07 -3.69 11.29
CA VAL A 493 -16.24 -5.12 10.97
C VAL A 493 -15.09 -5.96 11.49
N ASN A 494 -13.84 -5.49 11.33
CA ASN A 494 -12.66 -6.27 11.66
C ASN A 494 -11.44 -5.34 11.86
N ASP A 495 -10.54 -5.73 12.76
CA ASP A 495 -9.25 -5.07 12.99
C ASP A 495 -8.18 -5.45 11.97
N TYR A 496 -8.36 -6.56 11.27
CA TYR A 496 -7.37 -7.11 10.32
C TYR A 496 -5.98 -7.28 10.95
N GLY A 497 -5.94 -7.88 12.13
CA GLY A 497 -4.70 -8.03 12.89
C GLY A 497 -4.10 -6.69 13.36
N GLY A 498 -4.95 -5.69 13.63
CA GLY A 498 -4.54 -4.34 14.03
C GLY A 498 -4.08 -3.43 12.89
N GLU A 499 -4.20 -3.86 11.63
CA GLU A 499 -3.73 -3.08 10.48
C GLU A 499 -4.87 -2.41 9.68
N MET A 500 -6.13 -2.61 10.04
CA MET A 500 -7.27 -2.07 9.28
C MET A 500 -7.22 -0.55 9.15
N ILE A 501 -6.83 0.16 10.21
CA ILE A 501 -6.74 1.63 10.19
C ILE A 501 -5.72 2.13 9.15
N PHE A 502 -4.58 1.45 9.02
CA PHE A 502 -3.57 1.77 8.01
C PHE A 502 -4.06 1.47 6.59
N ARG A 503 -4.86 0.41 6.42
CA ARG A 503 -5.47 0.08 5.12
C ARG A 503 -6.51 1.12 4.73
N VAL A 504 -7.41 1.52 5.65
CA VAL A 504 -8.38 2.59 5.42
C VAL A 504 -7.68 3.90 5.02
N TYR A 505 -6.62 4.26 5.72
CA TYR A 505 -5.80 5.42 5.36
C TYR A 505 -5.23 5.32 3.95
N LEU A 506 -4.58 4.18 3.61
CA LEU A 506 -3.95 3.96 2.31
C LEU A 506 -4.95 4.04 1.15
N PHE A 507 -6.11 3.38 1.29
CA PHE A 507 -7.15 3.40 0.24
C PHE A 507 -7.86 4.75 0.13
N GLY A 508 -7.90 5.53 1.22
CA GLY A 508 -8.40 6.91 1.23
C GLY A 508 -7.41 7.95 0.70
N LEU A 509 -6.12 7.60 0.64
CA LEU A 509 -5.04 8.55 0.36
C LEU A 509 -5.15 9.27 -0.99
N PRO A 510 -5.53 8.64 -2.13
CA PRO A 510 -5.64 9.35 -3.39
C PRO A 510 -6.63 10.52 -3.35
N GLY A 511 -7.80 10.32 -2.75
CA GLY A 511 -8.80 11.37 -2.58
C GLY A 511 -8.34 12.45 -1.60
N SER A 512 -7.80 12.05 -0.46
CA SER A 512 -7.30 12.98 0.56
C SER A 512 -6.17 13.85 0.03
N ALA A 513 -5.22 13.30 -0.73
CA ALA A 513 -4.12 14.06 -1.36
C ALA A 513 -4.62 15.06 -2.40
N PHE A 514 -5.63 14.69 -3.21
CA PHE A 514 -6.24 15.60 -4.17
C PHE A 514 -6.88 16.81 -3.49
N PHE A 515 -7.66 16.58 -2.44
CA PHE A 515 -8.33 17.67 -1.72
C PHE A 515 -7.35 18.48 -0.86
N ALA A 516 -6.33 17.86 -0.25
CA ALA A 516 -5.27 18.60 0.44
C ALA A 516 -4.52 19.53 -0.52
N ALA A 517 -4.19 19.08 -1.73
CA ALA A 517 -3.63 19.94 -2.77
C ALA A 517 -4.60 21.07 -3.16
N ALA A 518 -5.89 20.78 -3.23
CA ALA A 518 -6.90 21.79 -3.51
C ALA A 518 -7.00 22.87 -2.43
N ALA A 519 -6.69 22.57 -1.17
CA ALA A 519 -6.59 23.58 -0.11
C ALA A 519 -5.43 24.57 -0.36
N LEU A 520 -4.32 24.08 -0.89
CA LEU A 520 -3.06 24.83 -1.03
C LEU A 520 -2.90 25.53 -2.38
N VAL A 521 -3.53 25.02 -3.46
CA VAL A 521 -3.44 25.59 -4.81
C VAL A 521 -4.66 26.47 -5.07
N PRO A 522 -4.51 27.79 -5.28
CA PRO A 522 -5.63 28.69 -5.57
C PRO A 522 -6.35 28.32 -6.87
N ALA A 523 -7.68 28.49 -6.90
CA ALA A 523 -8.45 28.31 -8.12
C ALA A 523 -8.00 29.30 -9.22
N ALA A 524 -7.88 28.82 -10.45
CA ALA A 524 -7.60 29.66 -11.59
C ALA A 524 -8.81 30.57 -11.88
N GLY A 525 -8.57 31.84 -12.29
CA GLY A 525 -9.60 32.73 -12.85
C GLY A 525 -10.31 33.67 -11.87
N ALA A 526 -10.05 33.64 -10.58
CA ALA A 526 -10.70 34.58 -9.64
C ALA A 526 -9.98 35.94 -9.60
N GLY A 527 -10.53 36.95 -10.25
CA GLY A 527 -10.03 38.34 -10.24
C GLY A 527 -10.41 39.17 -9.01
N SER A 528 -11.03 38.55 -8.00
CA SER A 528 -11.50 39.27 -6.81
C SER A 528 -10.39 39.54 -5.79
N ARG A 529 -10.62 40.52 -4.87
CA ARG A 529 -9.70 40.79 -3.74
C ARG A 529 -9.45 39.56 -2.89
N ALA A 530 -10.46 38.69 -2.71
CA ALA A 530 -10.36 37.41 -2.02
C ALA A 530 -9.39 36.43 -2.72
N ALA A 531 -9.38 36.41 -4.05
CA ALA A 531 -8.44 35.60 -4.81
C ALA A 531 -6.99 36.10 -4.71
N LEU A 532 -6.79 37.41 -4.61
CA LEU A 532 -5.46 37.96 -4.38
C LEU A 532 -4.95 37.55 -2.98
N GLY A 533 -5.81 37.61 -1.95
CA GLY A 533 -5.50 37.13 -0.61
C GLY A 533 -5.15 35.62 -0.60
N ALA A 534 -5.96 34.79 -1.26
CA ALA A 534 -5.69 33.35 -1.40
C ALA A 534 -4.37 33.06 -2.13
N ARG A 535 -4.04 33.83 -3.18
CA ARG A 535 -2.74 33.72 -3.86
C ARG A 535 -1.56 34.08 -2.96
N ARG A 536 -1.68 35.17 -2.18
CA ARG A 536 -0.64 35.56 -1.20
C ARG A 536 -0.48 34.52 -0.12
N PHE A 537 -1.56 33.99 0.42
CA PHE A 537 -1.54 32.88 1.38
C PHE A 537 -0.85 31.64 0.80
N ALA A 538 -1.20 31.22 -0.40
CA ALA A 538 -0.61 30.06 -1.05
C ALA A 538 0.90 30.23 -1.33
N ILE A 539 1.42 31.47 -1.42
CA ILE A 539 2.86 31.71 -1.59
C ILE A 539 3.67 31.18 -0.39
N VAL A 540 3.13 31.25 0.80
CA VAL A 540 3.80 30.79 2.02
C VAL A 540 3.27 29.41 2.43
N ALA A 541 1.96 29.21 2.37
CA ALA A 541 1.33 27.99 2.85
C ALA A 541 1.74 26.72 2.07
N LEU A 542 1.88 26.82 0.75
CA LEU A 542 2.26 25.65 -0.05
C LEU A 542 3.66 25.13 0.30
N PRO A 543 4.76 25.90 0.22
CA PRO A 543 6.08 25.37 0.56
C PRO A 543 6.16 24.95 2.03
N LEU A 544 5.55 25.69 2.94
CA LEU A 544 5.54 25.35 4.37
C LEU A 544 4.84 23.99 4.59
N ALA A 545 3.65 23.78 4.02
CA ALA A 545 2.94 22.53 4.14
C ALA A 545 3.74 21.35 3.55
N LEU A 546 4.35 21.52 2.37
CA LEU A 546 5.13 20.45 1.76
C LEU A 546 6.40 20.13 2.55
N VAL A 547 7.09 21.13 3.12
CA VAL A 547 8.25 20.90 3.99
C VAL A 547 7.84 20.24 5.30
N THR A 548 6.73 20.67 5.91
CA THR A 548 6.19 20.05 7.13
C THR A 548 5.80 18.60 6.88
N MET A 549 5.13 18.31 5.76
CA MET A 549 4.78 16.93 5.40
C MET A 549 6.02 16.07 5.11
N LEU A 550 7.06 16.66 4.50
CA LEU A 550 8.34 15.96 4.33
C LEU A 550 9.00 15.67 5.68
N ALA A 551 8.99 16.62 6.60
CA ALA A 551 9.51 16.43 7.96
C ALA A 551 8.72 15.38 8.74
N GLY A 552 7.43 15.23 8.49
CA GLY A 552 6.61 14.15 9.06
C GLY A 552 6.84 12.79 8.38
N PHE A 553 7.04 12.77 7.05
CA PHE A 553 7.29 11.55 6.30
C PHE A 553 8.57 10.82 6.77
N LEU A 554 9.64 11.56 7.02
CA LEU A 554 10.94 10.95 7.35
C LEU A 554 10.89 10.09 8.61
N PRO A 555 10.41 10.56 9.79
CA PRO A 555 10.27 9.69 10.96
C PRO A 555 9.23 8.58 10.74
N SER A 556 8.11 8.86 10.06
CA SER A 556 7.09 7.87 9.78
C SER A 556 7.58 6.70 8.91
N TYR A 557 8.53 6.95 8.01
CA TYR A 557 9.02 5.95 7.05
C TYR A 557 10.36 5.34 7.43
N TYR A 558 11.28 6.13 8.01
CA TYR A 558 12.65 5.72 8.33
C TYR A 558 12.95 5.60 9.83
N GLY A 559 12.04 6.03 10.69
CA GLY A 559 12.24 5.99 12.13
C GLY A 559 12.17 4.59 12.76
N LYS A 560 11.75 3.59 11.98
CA LYS A 560 11.66 2.18 12.45
C LYS A 560 12.67 1.26 11.76
N GLU A 561 13.75 1.80 11.19
CA GLU A 561 14.69 0.97 10.43
C GLU A 561 15.43 -0.06 11.29
N GLY A 562 15.59 0.15 12.58
CA GLY A 562 16.17 -0.83 13.50
C GLY A 562 15.42 -2.18 13.49
N MET A 563 14.09 -2.13 13.36
CA MET A 563 13.26 -3.34 13.23
C MET A 563 13.04 -3.81 11.77
N HIS A 564 13.47 -3.01 10.79
CA HIS A 564 13.19 -3.31 9.37
C HIS A 564 14.40 -3.81 8.60
N TYR A 565 15.61 -3.47 9.03
CA TYR A 565 16.84 -3.87 8.38
C TYR A 565 17.67 -4.77 9.26
N ALA A 566 17.81 -6.03 8.86
CA ALA A 566 18.73 -6.99 9.48
C ALA A 566 20.07 -6.98 8.77
N GLN A 567 21.17 -6.97 9.52
CA GLN A 567 22.50 -7.06 8.92
C GLN A 567 22.73 -8.45 8.28
N PRO A 568 23.60 -8.59 7.28
CA PRO A 568 23.91 -9.88 6.64
C PRO A 568 24.33 -10.97 7.62
N GLY A 569 24.99 -10.60 8.72
CA GLY A 569 25.39 -11.52 9.77
C GLY A 569 24.23 -12.10 10.56
N GLU A 570 23.13 -11.33 10.76
CA GLU A 570 21.90 -11.82 11.39
C GLU A 570 21.20 -12.83 10.48
N THR A 571 21.06 -12.50 9.21
CA THR A 571 20.49 -13.40 8.19
C THR A 571 21.28 -14.69 8.10
N ALA A 572 22.62 -14.61 8.09
CA ALA A 572 23.48 -15.78 8.04
C ALA A 572 23.38 -16.65 9.33
N LEU A 573 23.30 -16.03 10.50
CA LEU A 573 23.09 -16.73 11.78
C LEU A 573 21.74 -17.47 11.78
N THR A 574 20.68 -16.79 11.35
CA THR A 574 19.33 -17.38 11.23
C THR A 574 19.33 -18.59 10.31
N ARG A 575 19.88 -18.48 9.10
CA ARG A 575 19.96 -19.60 8.15
C ARG A 575 20.76 -20.79 8.69
N ARG A 576 21.92 -20.53 9.31
CA ARG A 576 22.71 -21.61 9.93
C ARG A 576 21.96 -22.29 11.05
N ALA A 577 21.17 -21.56 11.87
CA ALA A 577 20.36 -22.14 12.92
C ALA A 577 19.30 -23.10 12.36
N PHE A 578 18.60 -22.71 11.29
CA PHE A 578 17.67 -23.57 10.61
C PHE A 578 18.34 -24.77 9.93
N ASP A 579 19.48 -24.58 9.28
CA ASP A 579 20.21 -25.67 8.59
C ASP A 579 20.79 -26.72 9.56
N GLN A 580 21.09 -26.30 10.81
CA GLN A 580 21.55 -27.19 11.88
C GLN A 580 20.40 -27.89 12.63
N ALA A 581 19.20 -27.34 12.59
CA ALA A 581 18.04 -27.90 13.24
C ALA A 581 17.53 -29.12 12.45
N PRO A 582 17.16 -30.22 13.08
CA PRO A 582 16.51 -31.35 12.41
C PRO A 582 15.13 -30.94 11.87
N GLU A 583 14.69 -31.59 10.79
CA GLU A 583 13.34 -31.37 10.27
C GLU A 583 12.28 -31.68 11.33
N GLY A 584 11.22 -30.86 11.40
CA GLY A 584 10.19 -30.93 12.43
C GLY A 584 10.60 -30.31 13.76
N ALA A 585 11.76 -29.63 13.85
CA ALA A 585 12.11 -28.89 15.04
C ALA A 585 11.23 -27.66 15.24
N LEU A 586 10.96 -27.31 16.50
CA LEU A 586 10.31 -26.09 16.89
C LEU A 586 11.34 -24.96 17.00
N VAL A 587 11.18 -23.91 16.21
CA VAL A 587 12.00 -22.71 16.28
C VAL A 587 11.26 -21.62 17.04
N LEU A 588 11.85 -21.22 18.19
CA LEU A 588 11.35 -20.16 19.04
C LEU A 588 12.08 -18.86 18.71
N ALA A 589 11.35 -17.79 18.62
CA ALA A 589 11.90 -16.44 18.49
C ALA A 589 11.02 -15.47 19.28
N ALA A 590 11.55 -14.33 19.67
CA ALA A 590 10.75 -13.35 20.37
C ALA A 590 9.58 -12.89 19.50
N THR A 591 9.85 -12.48 18.26
CA THR A 591 8.83 -12.08 17.29
C THR A 591 9.21 -12.58 15.89
N GLY A 592 8.25 -12.62 14.95
CA GLY A 592 8.49 -12.91 13.53
C GLY A 592 9.15 -11.77 12.75
N ALA A 593 9.38 -10.62 13.37
CA ALA A 593 9.96 -9.42 12.75
C ALA A 593 11.49 -9.49 12.68
N PHE A 594 12.05 -10.52 12.01
CA PHE A 594 13.47 -10.61 11.71
C PHE A 594 13.72 -11.29 10.36
N SER A 595 14.92 -11.09 9.81
CA SER A 595 15.25 -11.62 8.49
C SER A 595 15.25 -13.14 8.49
N ASP A 596 14.65 -13.72 7.46
CA ASP A 596 14.55 -15.18 7.26
C ASP A 596 13.85 -15.95 8.37
N ALA A 597 13.00 -15.29 9.18
CA ALA A 597 12.16 -15.93 10.20
C ALA A 597 11.35 -17.12 9.63
N TYR A 598 11.02 -17.05 8.35
CA TYR A 598 10.21 -18.04 7.63
C TYR A 598 11.02 -18.90 6.64
N TYR A 599 12.36 -18.91 6.76
CA TYR A 599 13.21 -19.76 5.94
C TYR A 599 12.80 -21.24 6.08
N ARG A 600 12.53 -21.93 4.96
CA ARG A 600 12.00 -23.30 4.92
C ARG A 600 10.81 -23.52 5.85
N TYR A 601 9.83 -22.60 5.77
CA TYR A 601 8.68 -22.60 6.68
C TYR A 601 7.81 -23.88 6.61
N ASP A 602 7.94 -24.66 5.58
CA ASP A 602 7.30 -25.94 5.36
C ASP A 602 7.95 -27.11 6.12
N ARG A 603 9.12 -26.90 6.76
CA ARG A 603 9.91 -27.93 7.43
C ARG A 603 10.03 -27.76 8.93
N TYR A 604 9.70 -26.60 9.44
CA TYR A 604 9.90 -26.22 10.85
C TYR A 604 8.65 -25.60 11.42
N ASP A 605 8.29 -25.97 12.65
CA ASP A 605 7.31 -25.23 13.42
C ASP A 605 7.92 -24.00 14.04
N ARG A 606 7.10 -22.97 14.30
CA ARG A 606 7.53 -21.67 14.84
C ARG A 606 6.65 -21.24 15.98
N TRP A 607 7.29 -20.67 17.00
CA TRP A 607 6.61 -20.02 18.09
C TRP A 607 7.22 -18.65 18.35
N PHE A 608 6.46 -17.59 18.04
CA PHE A 608 6.80 -16.20 18.33
C PHE A 608 6.21 -15.86 19.70
N PHE A 609 6.99 -16.05 20.73
CA PHE A 609 6.50 -16.15 22.11
C PHE A 609 6.23 -14.80 22.79
N THR A 610 6.56 -13.65 22.18
CA THR A 610 6.16 -12.33 22.70
C THR A 610 4.96 -11.73 21.92
N GLU A 611 4.50 -12.35 20.84
CA GLU A 611 3.33 -11.89 20.06
C GLU A 611 2.04 -12.28 20.80
N GLN A 612 1.89 -11.80 22.04
CA GLN A 612 0.77 -12.06 22.93
C GLN A 612 0.49 -10.82 23.80
N GLU A 613 -0.46 -10.91 24.73
CA GLU A 613 -0.81 -9.81 25.63
C GLU A 613 0.39 -9.39 26.51
N VAL A 614 0.51 -8.08 26.78
CA VAL A 614 1.61 -7.51 27.54
C VAL A 614 1.74 -8.15 28.94
N ASP A 615 0.61 -8.40 29.59
CA ASP A 615 0.60 -9.03 30.93
C ASP A 615 1.16 -10.45 30.90
N GLU A 616 0.96 -11.18 29.81
CA GLU A 616 1.56 -12.50 29.62
C GLU A 616 3.06 -12.40 29.41
N ASN A 617 3.50 -11.43 28.61
CA ASN A 617 4.93 -11.14 28.42
C ASN A 617 5.61 -10.74 29.73
N LEU A 618 4.96 -9.95 30.58
CA LEU A 618 5.48 -9.60 31.89
C LEU A 618 5.53 -10.81 32.85
N ARG A 619 4.60 -11.76 32.74
CA ARG A 619 4.64 -13.03 33.45
C ARG A 619 5.79 -13.91 32.95
N MET A 620 5.97 -14.03 31.66
CA MET A 620 7.09 -14.73 31.04
C MET A 620 8.45 -14.18 31.50
N LEU A 621 8.59 -12.85 31.59
CA LEU A 621 9.86 -12.23 32.04
C LEU A 621 10.26 -12.55 33.50
N LYS A 622 9.36 -13.09 34.34
CA LYS A 622 9.71 -13.53 35.69
C LYS A 622 10.54 -14.82 35.71
N ASP A 623 10.25 -15.73 34.79
CA ASP A 623 11.01 -16.96 34.53
C ASP A 623 10.97 -17.34 33.07
N PRO A 624 11.72 -16.66 32.18
CA PRO A 624 11.69 -16.91 30.74
C PRO A 624 12.08 -18.35 30.39
N ALA A 625 13.04 -18.92 31.09
CA ALA A 625 13.53 -20.26 30.79
C ALA A 625 12.48 -21.33 31.11
N GLY A 626 11.83 -21.22 32.27
CA GLY A 626 10.75 -22.14 32.65
C GLY A 626 9.53 -21.98 31.77
N TYR A 627 9.16 -20.72 31.41
CA TYR A 627 8.04 -20.44 30.54
C TYR A 627 8.22 -21.07 29.13
N LEU A 628 9.38 -20.83 28.49
CA LEU A 628 9.65 -21.40 27.16
C LEU A 628 9.76 -22.92 27.23
N ALA A 629 10.43 -23.48 28.24
CA ALA A 629 10.53 -24.93 28.39
C ALA A 629 9.15 -25.59 28.54
N GLY A 630 8.23 -24.95 29.27
CA GLY A 630 6.87 -25.44 29.49
C GLY A 630 6.00 -25.44 28.20
N GLY A 631 6.31 -24.58 27.24
CA GLY A 631 5.64 -24.51 25.96
C GLY A 631 6.22 -25.42 24.86
N ILE A 632 7.38 -26.07 25.11
CA ILE A 632 7.98 -26.99 24.13
C ILE A 632 7.36 -28.38 24.31
N PRO A 633 6.75 -28.97 23.26
CA PRO A 633 6.18 -30.31 23.34
C PRO A 633 7.25 -31.38 23.68
N ALA A 634 6.86 -32.39 24.45
CA ALA A 634 7.78 -33.45 24.85
C ALA A 634 8.35 -34.20 23.63
N GLY A 635 9.68 -34.36 23.61
CA GLY A 635 10.38 -35.07 22.54
C GLY A 635 10.62 -34.25 21.25
N VAL A 636 10.13 -33.02 21.17
CA VAL A 636 10.35 -32.14 20.01
C VAL A 636 11.69 -31.40 20.19
N PRO A 637 12.63 -31.50 19.22
CA PRO A 637 13.84 -30.69 19.23
C PRO A 637 13.46 -29.21 19.12
N ALA A 638 14.05 -28.34 19.97
CA ALA A 638 13.72 -26.94 19.94
C ALA A 638 14.97 -26.03 19.95
N TYR A 639 14.89 -24.95 19.21
CA TYR A 639 15.95 -23.96 19.06
C TYR A 639 15.38 -22.56 19.30
N VAL A 640 16.10 -21.74 20.04
CA VAL A 640 15.74 -20.33 20.26
C VAL A 640 16.70 -19.45 19.47
N ILE A 641 16.17 -18.56 18.63
CA ILE A 641 16.92 -17.60 17.83
C ILE A 641 16.56 -16.20 18.31
N LEU A 642 17.53 -15.44 18.81
CA LEU A 642 17.33 -14.07 19.27
C LEU A 642 18.35 -13.17 18.59
N THR A 643 17.86 -12.12 17.89
CA THR A 643 18.67 -11.19 17.11
C THR A 643 18.46 -9.74 17.53
N PRO A 644 19.39 -8.81 17.21
CA PRO A 644 19.23 -7.39 17.46
C PRO A 644 17.96 -6.80 16.83
N THR A 645 17.61 -7.21 15.60
CA THR A 645 16.39 -6.75 14.92
C THR A 645 15.13 -7.11 15.71
N GLN A 646 15.08 -8.30 16.34
CA GLN A 646 13.97 -8.66 17.22
C GLN A 646 13.93 -7.79 18.50
N ALA A 647 15.09 -7.43 19.06
CA ALA A 647 15.15 -6.56 20.24
C ALA A 647 14.49 -5.20 19.94
N GLU A 648 14.81 -4.60 18.80
CA GLU A 648 14.20 -3.35 18.36
C GLU A 648 12.68 -3.51 18.11
N ALA A 649 12.28 -4.63 17.50
CA ALA A 649 10.87 -4.88 17.19
C ALA A 649 10.02 -5.05 18.45
N VAL A 650 10.47 -5.85 19.44
CA VAL A 650 9.65 -6.09 20.66
C VAL A 650 9.51 -4.87 21.55
N ILE A 651 10.49 -3.95 21.52
CA ILE A 651 10.42 -2.67 22.21
C ILE A 651 9.55 -1.68 21.40
N GLY A 652 9.83 -1.56 20.11
CA GLY A 652 9.11 -0.63 19.22
C GLY A 652 7.62 -0.93 19.04
N GLU A 653 7.22 -2.19 19.24
CA GLU A 653 5.82 -2.65 19.20
C GLU A 653 5.20 -2.82 20.59
N GLY A 654 5.96 -2.49 21.66
CA GLY A 654 5.47 -2.52 23.03
C GLY A 654 5.22 -3.92 23.60
N TYR A 655 5.81 -4.97 23.01
CA TYR A 655 5.69 -6.33 23.54
C TYR A 655 6.48 -6.51 24.82
N LEU A 656 7.69 -5.93 24.91
CA LEU A 656 8.54 -5.99 26.10
C LEU A 656 8.95 -4.59 26.56
N PRO A 657 9.11 -4.40 27.87
CA PRO A 657 9.65 -3.15 28.40
C PRO A 657 11.14 -3.01 28.06
N PRO A 658 11.70 -1.79 28.09
CA PRO A 658 13.13 -1.55 27.94
C PRO A 658 13.96 -2.46 28.84
N GLY A 659 15.00 -3.14 28.30
CA GLY A 659 15.83 -4.12 28.99
C GLY A 659 15.17 -5.50 29.19
N GLY A 660 13.92 -5.70 28.76
CA GLY A 660 13.22 -6.99 28.82
C GLY A 660 13.90 -8.06 27.97
N PHE A 661 14.32 -7.67 26.75
CA PHE A 661 15.03 -8.58 25.85
C PHE A 661 16.38 -9.05 26.40
N ASP A 662 17.14 -8.16 27.03
CA ASP A 662 18.40 -8.54 27.71
C ASP A 662 18.16 -9.46 28.90
N THR A 663 17.05 -9.25 29.62
CA THR A 663 16.65 -10.11 30.75
C THR A 663 16.30 -11.51 30.25
N LEU A 664 15.58 -11.61 29.11
CA LEU A 664 15.30 -12.87 28.44
C LEU A 664 16.60 -13.62 28.07
N ILE A 665 17.53 -12.97 27.35
CA ILE A 665 18.81 -13.59 26.96
C ILE A 665 19.60 -14.07 28.21
N ARG A 666 19.72 -13.23 29.25
CA ARG A 666 20.46 -13.59 30.49
C ARG A 666 19.83 -14.78 31.19
N SER A 667 18.51 -14.85 31.29
CA SER A 667 17.78 -15.96 31.87
C SER A 667 18.05 -17.27 31.15
N LEU A 668 17.90 -17.26 29.82
CA LEU A 668 18.12 -18.45 28.98
C LEU A 668 19.57 -18.93 29.06
N LYS A 669 20.55 -18.03 29.03
CA LYS A 669 21.99 -18.40 29.15
C LYS A 669 22.35 -19.02 30.52
N ARG A 670 21.67 -18.63 31.58
CA ARG A 670 21.93 -19.16 32.95
C ARG A 670 21.19 -20.47 33.23
N SER A 671 20.17 -20.76 32.47
CA SER A 671 19.35 -21.95 32.68
C SER A 671 20.06 -23.22 32.19
N PRO A 672 20.03 -24.32 32.97
CA PRO A 672 20.54 -25.60 32.49
C PRO A 672 19.69 -26.21 31.37
N LEU A 673 18.46 -25.69 31.16
CA LEU A 673 17.53 -26.15 30.14
C LEU A 673 17.92 -25.75 28.73
N PHE A 674 18.81 -24.77 28.58
CA PHE A 674 19.24 -24.27 27.29
C PHE A 674 20.77 -24.30 27.16
N ALA A 675 21.27 -24.69 25.98
CA ALA A 675 22.68 -24.64 25.67
C ALA A 675 22.92 -23.65 24.53
N VAL A 676 23.88 -22.75 24.73
CA VAL A 676 24.32 -21.87 23.64
C VAL A 676 24.97 -22.70 22.54
N VAL A 677 24.46 -22.58 21.33
CA VAL A 677 24.95 -23.20 20.09
C VAL A 677 25.89 -22.24 19.37
N GLU A 678 25.44 -21.01 19.21
CA GLU A 678 26.20 -19.93 18.56
C GLU A 678 25.87 -18.61 19.25
N GLU A 679 26.89 -17.78 19.50
CA GLU A 679 26.74 -16.42 20.02
C GLU A 679 27.68 -15.48 19.28
N SER A 680 27.17 -14.36 18.81
CA SER A 680 27.91 -13.32 18.12
C SER A 680 27.26 -11.96 18.33
N ARG A 681 27.86 -10.90 17.79
CA ARG A 681 27.22 -9.57 17.77
C ARG A 681 25.91 -9.54 16.94
N TYR A 682 25.65 -10.57 16.16
CA TYR A 682 24.48 -10.69 15.28
C TYR A 682 23.32 -11.46 15.94
N GLY A 683 23.51 -11.97 17.15
CA GLY A 683 22.50 -12.68 17.90
C GLY A 683 23.02 -13.93 18.58
N ILE A 684 22.09 -14.66 19.16
CA ILE A 684 22.34 -15.89 19.89
C ILE A 684 21.39 -16.98 19.43
N VAL A 685 21.93 -18.19 19.28
CA VAL A 685 21.17 -19.43 19.04
C VAL A 685 21.37 -20.35 20.24
N LEU A 686 20.23 -20.78 20.82
CA LEU A 686 20.24 -21.74 21.92
C LEU A 686 19.47 -23.00 21.54
N ARG A 687 19.91 -24.13 22.03
CA ARG A 687 19.21 -25.42 21.87
C ARG A 687 18.61 -25.83 23.21
N TYR A 688 17.36 -26.20 23.23
CA TYR A 688 16.67 -26.79 24.37
C TYR A 688 17.27 -28.16 24.72
N LYS A 689 17.49 -28.40 26.00
CA LYS A 689 17.93 -29.66 26.57
C LYS A 689 16.82 -30.15 27.51
N PRO A 690 16.02 -31.13 27.09
CA PRO A 690 15.05 -31.71 28.02
C PRO A 690 15.78 -32.28 29.24
N THR A 691 15.27 -32.01 30.44
CA THR A 691 15.72 -32.71 31.65
C THR A 691 15.40 -34.18 31.47
N THR A 692 16.40 -35.04 31.35
CA THR A 692 16.22 -36.49 31.49
C THR A 692 15.68 -36.75 32.89
N SER A 693 14.36 -36.96 32.99
CA SER A 693 13.72 -37.44 34.20
C SER A 693 14.08 -38.89 34.45
#